data_8b9023e1fd275294b72818e1836654e5
#
_entry.id   8b9023e1fd275294b72818e1836654e5
#
_cell.length_a   1.000
_cell.length_b   1.000
_cell.length_c   1.000
_cell.angle_alpha   90.00
_cell.angle_beta   90.00
_cell.angle_gamma   90.00
#
_symmetry.space_group_name_H-M   'P 1'
#
loop_
_entity.id
_entity.type
_entity.pdbx_description
1 polymer ?
#
loop_
_entity_poly.entity_id
_entity_poly.type
_entity_poly.pdbx_seq_one_letter_code
_entity_poly.pdbx_strand_id
1 'polypeptide(L)'
;MKIRIQKLIVIFFMVTSGFSQNENRFTLVGEIKDSLTRTHIPYATISVLDTNTKRVHAGTISDEDGRFHLEVNLSNFYVEVSYIGFETQKFTKLTPSQNKIDLRTIFLKGNSEQLEVVNVRAEKSRTQFKLDRKVFNVGKDIASTGMSALEVLNNVPSVNVNIEGEVSLRGSTGVQILIDGKPSVLADDSSNALGTITAEMIESVEVITNPSAKYDAEGTAGVLNIILKKEERRGINGSVSLNTGTPDNHSVGVSLNKRTEKFNLFTQFGAGYRSLPRDNENINKNKNSNTELLSEGYAYRNEIFYNLILGTDYHINDRNVLTLTGNYAFEIEDQPSKIYYQDYNNTVLENKWNRTGDTEATNPKWQYDLNYKKEFRNNKEHTLLISALGRFFGKELTSEFLNSTTFGANNDKDQQIETNFQQADYTFKLDYTNPVSKRFSIEAGSQYVVNDVGNDYEVRDNSGMEFIVNPDFTNNFEYVQKVLAFYGTTSYEINKWGLKLGLRIENTDVSTFLTNTQTANSDIYTDFFPSVHTSYKINDGFSVQSGYSRRIYRPRLWHLNPFFNIQDNYNIRTGNPNLLPEYTDSYEFTGVYEFDNISLSSSVYHKKTRDVMERIAVFDDTTTTSTLFNLGSRKTTGIEVNGKYAPLNWLSMNGDFNAYQFDRKGTYKNQNFGFSGKRWSSRLTTKIQFPLDLDFEITGTYNSSYKTVQGQMAGFGFADIGFRKKIFEGKGVLNISVRDVFASRVRERVIDSDTTYQYSFSQRGRFVALGFSYGFGKGEAMSYSGGRR
;
A
#
# COMPACT_ATOMS: atom_id res chain seq x y z
N MET A 1 18.75 15.35 -62.60
CA MET A 1 20.05 15.85 -63.05
C MET A 1 21.11 14.88 -62.52
N LYS A 2 21.67 14.09 -63.44
CA LYS A 2 22.70 13.07 -63.19
C LYS A 2 24.05 13.75 -62.98
N ILE A 3 24.88 13.33 -62.04
CA ILE A 3 26.33 13.33 -62.23
C ILE A 3 26.89 12.13 -61.43
N ARG A 4 27.49 11.23 -62.16
CA ARG A 4 28.44 10.20 -61.81
C ARG A 4 29.79 10.79 -61.49
N ILE A 5 30.57 10.24 -60.55
CA ILE A 5 32.03 10.19 -60.69
C ILE A 5 32.50 8.84 -60.10
N GLN A 6 33.29 8.19 -60.99
CA GLN A 6 33.95 6.91 -60.88
C GLN A 6 35.32 7.02 -60.19
N LYS A 7 35.61 5.92 -59.44
CA LYS A 7 36.94 5.22 -59.34
C LYS A 7 38.25 6.03 -59.35
N LEU A 8 39.01 5.80 -58.27
CA LEU A 8 40.48 5.65 -58.44
C LEU A 8 40.99 4.58 -57.45
N ILE A 9 41.44 3.45 -57.98
CA ILE A 9 42.25 2.41 -57.34
C ILE A 9 43.71 2.86 -57.49
N VAL A 10 44.43 2.96 -56.36
CA VAL A 10 45.88 3.03 -56.37
C VAL A 10 46.40 1.92 -55.47
N ILE A 11 46.99 0.94 -56.16
CA ILE A 11 47.79 -0.13 -55.54
C ILE A 11 49.13 0.48 -55.13
N PHE A 12 49.46 0.45 -53.84
CA PHE A 12 50.81 0.70 -53.34
C PHE A 12 51.31 -0.56 -52.62
N PHE A 13 52.15 -1.32 -53.35
CA PHE A 13 52.93 -2.38 -52.74
C PHE A 13 54.06 -1.71 -51.96
N MET A 14 54.08 -1.84 -50.62
CA MET A 14 55.26 -1.71 -49.81
C MET A 14 55.51 -2.95 -48.98
N VAL A 15 56.57 -3.59 -49.28
CA VAL A 15 57.22 -4.64 -48.50
C VAL A 15 57.58 -4.04 -47.14
N THR A 16 56.97 -4.49 -46.07
CA THR A 16 57.48 -4.33 -44.72
C THR A 16 57.91 -5.67 -44.20
N SER A 17 59.19 -5.79 -43.96
CA SER A 17 59.88 -6.85 -43.28
C SER A 17 59.16 -7.20 -41.99
N GLY A 18 58.84 -8.49 -41.84
CA GLY A 18 58.22 -9.03 -40.65
C GLY A 18 59.21 -8.90 -39.48
N PHE A 19 58.81 -8.08 -38.49
CA PHE A 19 59.25 -8.30 -37.13
C PHE A 19 58.44 -9.45 -36.56
N SER A 20 59.07 -10.62 -36.50
CA SER A 20 58.59 -11.73 -35.64
C SER A 20 58.64 -11.25 -34.20
N GLN A 21 57.51 -10.75 -33.69
CA GLN A 21 57.34 -10.70 -32.24
C GLN A 21 57.29 -12.15 -31.76
N ASN A 22 58.25 -12.58 -31.00
CA ASN A 22 58.24 -13.79 -30.23
C ASN A 22 57.12 -13.62 -29.18
N GLU A 23 55.88 -13.99 -29.53
CA GLU A 23 54.79 -14.08 -28.57
C GLU A 23 55.15 -15.20 -27.58
N ASN A 24 55.47 -14.81 -26.36
CA ASN A 24 55.67 -15.74 -25.21
C ASN A 24 54.39 -16.45 -24.90
N ARG A 25 54.01 -17.43 -25.71
CA ARG A 25 52.84 -18.31 -25.42
C ARG A 25 53.27 -19.41 -24.49
N PHE A 26 52.53 -19.60 -23.43
CA PHE A 26 52.71 -20.71 -22.52
C PHE A 26 51.36 -21.32 -22.11
N THR A 27 51.42 -22.56 -21.67
CA THR A 27 50.28 -23.31 -21.19
C THR A 27 50.26 -23.33 -19.70
N LEU A 28 49.15 -22.90 -19.08
CA LEU A 28 48.86 -22.98 -17.65
C LEU A 28 48.04 -24.24 -17.36
N VAL A 29 48.52 -25.09 -16.47
CA VAL A 29 47.84 -26.33 -16.05
C VAL A 29 47.88 -26.51 -14.53
N GLY A 30 46.90 -27.27 -14.02
CA GLY A 30 46.85 -27.66 -12.63
C GLY A 30 45.62 -28.50 -12.29
N GLU A 31 45.51 -28.87 -11.05
CA GLU A 31 44.40 -29.63 -10.48
C GLU A 31 43.90 -28.94 -9.20
N ILE A 32 42.61 -28.85 -8.98
CA ILE A 32 42.00 -28.16 -7.84
C ILE A 32 41.30 -29.15 -6.92
N LYS A 33 41.65 -29.15 -5.64
CA LYS A 33 41.03 -30.01 -4.62
C LYS A 33 40.64 -29.21 -3.39
N ASP A 34 39.62 -29.71 -2.70
CA ASP A 34 39.26 -29.22 -1.36
C ASP A 34 40.36 -29.58 -0.35
N SER A 35 40.78 -28.61 0.44
CA SER A 35 41.90 -28.81 1.43
C SER A 35 41.51 -29.78 2.55
N LEU A 36 40.24 -29.91 2.89
CA LEU A 36 39.70 -30.69 3.99
C LEU A 36 39.33 -32.10 3.54
N THR A 37 38.51 -32.20 2.50
CA THR A 37 37.96 -33.48 2.01
C THR A 37 38.84 -34.19 1.00
N ARG A 38 39.81 -33.48 0.41
CA ARG A 38 40.71 -33.94 -0.65
C ARG A 38 39.99 -34.33 -1.94
N THR A 39 38.72 -34.06 -2.05
CA THR A 39 37.93 -34.27 -3.26
C THR A 39 38.26 -33.25 -4.34
N HIS A 40 38.12 -33.58 -5.59
CA HIS A 40 38.24 -32.66 -6.73
C HIS A 40 37.16 -31.59 -6.69
N ILE A 41 37.52 -30.37 -7.07
CA ILE A 41 36.58 -29.25 -7.20
C ILE A 41 36.33 -28.97 -8.68
N PRO A 42 35.22 -29.40 -9.25
CA PRO A 42 34.85 -29.12 -10.63
C PRO A 42 34.34 -27.69 -10.77
N TYR A 43 34.51 -27.13 -11.96
CA TYR A 43 33.98 -25.80 -12.36
C TYR A 43 34.51 -24.62 -11.51
N ALA A 44 35.68 -24.78 -10.88
CA ALA A 44 36.38 -23.66 -10.25
C ALA A 44 36.90 -22.70 -11.32
N THR A 45 36.82 -21.41 -11.09
CA THR A 45 37.26 -20.38 -12.03
C THR A 45 38.73 -20.09 -11.90
N ILE A 46 39.49 -20.14 -12.97
CA ILE A 46 40.88 -19.80 -13.11
C ILE A 46 40.97 -18.55 -13.97
N SER A 47 41.44 -17.43 -13.42
CA SER A 47 41.59 -16.16 -14.12
C SER A 47 43.04 -15.72 -14.18
N VAL A 48 43.51 -15.32 -15.33
CA VAL A 48 44.83 -14.72 -15.56
C VAL A 48 44.62 -13.20 -15.67
N LEU A 49 45.26 -12.45 -14.79
CA LEU A 49 45.10 -11.01 -14.70
C LEU A 49 46.43 -10.30 -14.96
N ASP A 50 46.37 -9.22 -15.72
CA ASP A 50 47.52 -8.34 -15.89
C ASP A 50 47.90 -7.63 -14.60
N THR A 51 49.18 -7.71 -14.22
CA THR A 51 49.68 -7.20 -12.94
C THR A 51 49.51 -5.69 -12.80
N ASN A 52 49.57 -4.93 -13.91
CA ASN A 52 49.52 -3.48 -13.88
C ASN A 52 48.09 -2.94 -13.94
N THR A 53 47.27 -3.51 -14.82
CA THR A 53 45.89 -3.02 -15.08
C THR A 53 44.86 -3.72 -14.20
N LYS A 54 45.21 -4.87 -13.57
CA LYS A 54 44.30 -5.76 -12.80
C LYS A 54 43.10 -6.26 -13.60
N ARG A 55 43.18 -6.20 -14.92
CA ARG A 55 42.09 -6.71 -15.81
C ARG A 55 42.30 -8.17 -16.14
N VAL A 56 41.25 -8.90 -16.24
CA VAL A 56 41.27 -10.30 -16.72
C VAL A 56 41.71 -10.31 -18.17
N HIS A 57 42.76 -11.04 -18.47
CA HIS A 57 43.29 -11.24 -19.81
C HIS A 57 42.82 -12.56 -20.44
N ALA A 58 42.81 -13.63 -19.64
CA ALA A 58 42.32 -14.94 -20.05
C ALA A 58 41.74 -15.68 -18.84
N GLY A 59 40.87 -16.66 -19.08
CA GLY A 59 40.31 -17.47 -18.02
C GLY A 59 39.74 -18.81 -18.53
N THR A 60 39.65 -19.78 -17.65
CA THR A 60 39.04 -21.10 -17.87
C THR A 60 38.37 -21.59 -16.60
N ILE A 61 37.69 -22.73 -16.67
CA ILE A 61 37.14 -23.43 -15.51
C ILE A 61 37.76 -24.83 -15.43
N SER A 62 37.82 -25.41 -14.23
CA SER A 62 38.22 -26.80 -14.04
C SER A 62 37.18 -27.77 -14.57
N ASP A 63 37.60 -28.93 -15.06
CA ASP A 63 36.75 -30.02 -15.49
C ASP A 63 36.14 -30.85 -14.31
N GLU A 64 35.44 -31.92 -14.60
CA GLU A 64 34.81 -32.81 -13.60
C GLU A 64 35.85 -33.45 -12.63
N ASP A 65 37.09 -33.61 -13.07
CA ASP A 65 38.21 -34.13 -12.28
C ASP A 65 38.99 -33.03 -11.61
N GLY A 66 38.50 -31.78 -11.63
CA GLY A 66 39.19 -30.61 -11.01
C GLY A 66 40.39 -30.14 -11.79
N ARG A 67 40.67 -30.64 -13.00
CA ARG A 67 41.84 -30.24 -13.82
C ARG A 67 41.52 -29.08 -14.72
N PHE A 68 42.52 -28.25 -15.00
CA PHE A 68 42.35 -27.12 -15.93
C PHE A 68 43.54 -26.97 -16.88
N HIS A 69 43.28 -26.41 -18.03
CA HIS A 69 44.21 -26.10 -19.06
C HIS A 69 43.89 -24.75 -19.68
N LEU A 70 44.84 -23.83 -19.83
CA LEU A 70 44.65 -22.51 -20.38
C LEU A 70 45.87 -22.06 -21.15
N GLU A 71 45.75 -21.62 -22.39
CA GLU A 71 46.79 -20.97 -23.15
C GLU A 71 46.83 -19.46 -22.86
N VAL A 72 48.01 -18.92 -22.55
CA VAL A 72 48.22 -17.53 -22.17
C VAL A 72 49.33 -16.92 -22.98
N ASN A 73 49.14 -15.65 -23.38
CA ASN A 73 50.13 -14.88 -24.17
C ASN A 73 50.48 -13.54 -23.46
N LEU A 74 50.64 -13.54 -22.15
CA LEU A 74 50.92 -12.35 -21.35
C LEU A 74 52.23 -12.53 -20.56
N SER A 75 53.08 -11.52 -20.56
CA SER A 75 54.39 -11.61 -19.92
C SER A 75 54.39 -11.17 -18.44
N ASN A 76 53.48 -10.32 -18.03
CA ASN A 76 53.43 -9.84 -16.66
C ASN A 76 52.02 -10.03 -16.11
N PHE A 77 51.83 -11.11 -15.36
CA PHE A 77 50.52 -11.55 -14.89
C PHE A 77 50.58 -12.25 -13.53
N TYR A 78 49.42 -12.41 -12.94
CA TYR A 78 49.20 -13.31 -11.81
C TYR A 78 47.93 -14.14 -12.09
N VAL A 79 47.80 -15.27 -11.42
CA VAL A 79 46.65 -16.18 -11.56
C VAL A 79 45.83 -16.16 -10.28
N GLU A 80 44.52 -16.01 -10.44
CA GLU A 80 43.55 -16.21 -9.36
C GLU A 80 42.76 -17.51 -9.61
N VAL A 81 42.66 -18.33 -8.57
CA VAL A 81 41.80 -19.53 -8.57
C VAL A 81 40.74 -19.33 -7.51
N SER A 82 39.47 -19.36 -7.94
CA SER A 82 38.33 -19.12 -7.08
C SER A 82 37.19 -20.13 -7.30
N TYR A 83 36.51 -20.47 -6.21
CA TYR A 83 35.32 -21.28 -6.23
C TYR A 83 34.36 -20.84 -5.13
N ILE A 84 33.04 -20.92 -5.39
CA ILE A 84 32.02 -20.44 -4.45
C ILE A 84 32.12 -21.21 -3.13
N GLY A 85 32.29 -20.49 -2.02
CA GLY A 85 32.44 -21.07 -0.69
C GLY A 85 33.87 -21.39 -0.29
N PHE A 86 34.88 -21.02 -1.09
CA PHE A 86 36.32 -21.23 -0.80
C PHE A 86 37.10 -19.91 -0.86
N GLU A 87 38.22 -19.85 -0.14
CA GLU A 87 39.16 -18.72 -0.18
C GLU A 87 39.83 -18.65 -1.56
N THR A 88 39.83 -17.48 -2.19
CA THR A 88 40.53 -17.25 -3.47
C THR A 88 42.02 -17.30 -3.27
N GLN A 89 42.70 -18.16 -4.03
CA GLN A 89 44.16 -18.23 -4.03
C GLN A 89 44.74 -17.43 -5.19
N LYS A 90 45.82 -16.69 -4.89
CA LYS A 90 46.58 -15.89 -5.84
C LYS A 90 47.99 -16.42 -6.00
N PHE A 91 48.37 -16.61 -7.25
CA PHE A 91 49.72 -17.06 -7.62
C PHE A 91 50.42 -15.93 -8.38
N THR A 92 51.47 -15.38 -7.76
CA THR A 92 52.28 -14.30 -8.31
C THR A 92 53.67 -14.83 -8.58
N LYS A 93 54.47 -14.15 -9.42
CA LYS A 93 55.86 -14.52 -9.78
C LYS A 93 55.97 -15.90 -10.46
N LEU A 94 55.07 -16.15 -11.39
CA LEU A 94 55.08 -17.37 -12.18
C LEU A 94 56.01 -17.21 -13.40
N THR A 95 56.96 -18.16 -13.54
CA THR A 95 57.89 -18.18 -14.69
C THR A 95 57.64 -19.44 -15.52
N PRO A 96 57.36 -19.33 -16.84
CA PRO A 96 57.22 -20.50 -17.69
C PRO A 96 58.53 -21.29 -17.80
N SER A 97 58.44 -22.62 -17.66
CA SER A 97 59.54 -23.53 -17.97
C SER A 97 59.10 -24.39 -19.18
N GLN A 98 59.87 -24.38 -20.27
CA GLN A 98 59.54 -25.05 -21.51
C GLN A 98 58.13 -24.69 -22.05
N ASN A 99 57.78 -23.42 -22.03
CA ASN A 99 56.46 -22.92 -22.42
C ASN A 99 55.26 -23.49 -21.62
N LYS A 100 55.50 -23.98 -20.40
CA LYS A 100 54.48 -24.49 -19.53
C LYS A 100 54.62 -23.94 -18.11
N ILE A 101 53.51 -23.62 -17.47
CA ILE A 101 53.42 -23.34 -16.03
C ILE A 101 52.50 -24.39 -15.42
N ASP A 102 53.04 -25.21 -14.54
CA ASP A 102 52.28 -26.23 -13.82
C ASP A 102 52.10 -25.80 -12.36
N LEU A 103 50.87 -25.45 -12.01
CA LEU A 103 50.48 -25.05 -10.65
C LEU A 103 50.29 -26.27 -9.72
N ARG A 104 50.52 -27.49 -10.26
CA ARG A 104 50.34 -28.76 -9.50
C ARG A 104 48.94 -28.86 -8.93
N THR A 105 48.81 -29.47 -7.75
CA THR A 105 47.51 -29.56 -7.03
C THR A 105 47.34 -28.34 -6.14
N ILE A 106 46.28 -27.58 -6.40
CA ILE A 106 45.88 -26.40 -5.64
C ILE A 106 44.81 -26.85 -4.63
N PHE A 107 45.08 -26.62 -3.34
CA PHE A 107 44.10 -26.93 -2.30
C PHE A 107 43.37 -25.68 -1.89
N LEU A 108 42.11 -25.57 -2.28
CA LEU A 108 41.26 -24.49 -1.81
C LEU A 108 40.73 -24.80 -0.41
N LYS A 109 40.81 -23.82 0.46
CA LYS A 109 40.32 -23.89 1.84
C LYS A 109 38.92 -23.34 1.88
N GLY A 110 37.98 -24.11 2.47
CA GLY A 110 36.61 -23.62 2.68
C GLY A 110 36.63 -22.32 3.49
N ASN A 111 36.01 -21.28 2.97
CA ASN A 111 35.88 -20.01 3.67
C ASN A 111 34.73 -20.12 4.66
N SER A 112 35.02 -20.21 5.95
CA SER A 112 34.04 -20.14 7.04
C SER A 112 33.58 -18.70 7.32
N GLU A 113 34.29 -17.71 6.84
CA GLU A 113 33.82 -16.33 6.79
C GLU A 113 32.94 -16.19 5.53
N GLN A 114 31.70 -15.91 5.74
CA GLN A 114 30.71 -15.65 4.68
C GLN A 114 31.30 -14.67 3.65
N LEU A 115 31.33 -15.11 2.39
CA LEU A 115 31.46 -14.19 1.26
C LEU A 115 30.50 -13.02 1.49
N GLU A 116 31.03 -11.87 1.82
CA GLU A 116 30.37 -10.64 1.47
C GLU A 116 30.23 -10.65 -0.05
N VAL A 117 29.08 -11.14 -0.49
CA VAL A 117 28.65 -10.93 -1.86
C VAL A 117 28.59 -9.41 -1.98
N VAL A 118 29.54 -8.82 -2.71
CA VAL A 118 29.39 -7.46 -3.22
C VAL A 118 28.17 -7.52 -4.13
N ASN A 119 27.00 -7.48 -3.51
CA ASN A 119 25.76 -7.23 -4.21
C ASN A 119 25.83 -5.78 -4.67
N VAL A 120 26.20 -5.56 -5.92
CA VAL A 120 25.77 -4.39 -6.65
C VAL A 120 24.25 -4.57 -6.78
N ARG A 121 23.53 -4.29 -5.71
CA ARG A 121 22.08 -4.23 -5.71
C ARG A 121 21.71 -2.94 -6.44
N ALA A 122 21.36 -3.07 -7.69
CA ALA A 122 20.55 -2.03 -8.29
C ALA A 122 19.36 -1.77 -7.36
N GLU A 123 19.22 -0.56 -6.87
CA GLU A 123 18.15 -0.20 -5.96
C GLU A 123 16.82 -0.45 -6.67
N LYS A 124 15.98 -1.37 -6.15
CA LYS A 124 14.65 -1.62 -6.73
C LYS A 124 13.90 -0.30 -6.88
N SER A 125 13.23 -0.11 -7.99
CA SER A 125 12.36 1.05 -8.17
C SER A 125 11.37 1.15 -7.02
N ARG A 126 11.08 2.36 -6.56
CA ARG A 126 10.04 2.62 -5.55
C ARG A 126 8.68 2.12 -6.04
N THR A 127 8.40 2.26 -7.34
CA THR A 127 7.22 1.70 -8.00
C THR A 127 7.67 0.71 -9.07
N GLN A 128 7.08 -0.47 -9.09
CA GLN A 128 7.27 -1.49 -10.12
C GLN A 128 5.95 -1.72 -10.83
N PHE A 129 5.98 -1.86 -12.15
CA PHE A 129 4.79 -2.10 -12.97
C PHE A 129 4.72 -3.59 -13.33
N LYS A 130 3.57 -4.23 -13.03
CA LYS A 130 3.22 -5.59 -13.44
C LYS A 130 2.03 -5.54 -14.39
N LEU A 131 1.71 -6.65 -15.04
CA LEU A 131 0.63 -6.73 -16.02
C LEU A 131 -0.73 -6.19 -15.50
N ASP A 132 -1.06 -6.52 -14.25
CA ASP A 132 -2.36 -6.22 -13.64
C ASP A 132 -2.27 -5.25 -12.43
N ARG A 133 -1.05 -4.78 -12.06
CA ARG A 133 -0.86 -3.99 -10.84
C ARG A 133 0.41 -3.15 -10.85
N LYS A 134 0.40 -2.10 -10.03
CA LYS A 134 1.57 -1.30 -9.65
C LYS A 134 1.99 -1.70 -8.25
N VAL A 135 3.29 -1.94 -8.01
CA VAL A 135 3.83 -2.32 -6.70
C VAL A 135 4.67 -1.17 -6.17
N PHE A 136 4.23 -0.58 -5.06
CA PHE A 136 4.94 0.47 -4.35
C PHE A 136 5.73 -0.13 -3.18
N ASN A 137 7.05 -0.04 -3.24
CA ASN A 137 7.95 -0.57 -2.21
C ASN A 137 8.12 0.45 -1.08
N VAL A 138 7.41 0.24 0.03
CA VAL A 138 7.31 1.17 1.18
C VAL A 138 8.65 1.48 1.81
N GLY A 139 9.49 0.48 1.93
CA GLY A 139 10.75 0.59 2.61
C GLY A 139 11.82 1.46 1.98
N LYS A 140 11.53 2.09 0.87
CA LYS A 140 12.42 3.04 0.20
C LYS A 140 12.05 4.50 0.44
N ASP A 141 10.98 4.72 1.18
CA ASP A 141 10.48 6.04 1.55
C ASP A 141 10.98 6.41 2.95
N ILE A 142 11.84 7.42 3.01
CA ILE A 142 12.41 7.90 4.29
C ILE A 142 11.33 8.60 5.12
N ALA A 143 10.42 9.29 4.45
CA ALA A 143 9.31 10.00 5.09
C ALA A 143 8.33 9.03 5.78
N SER A 144 8.35 7.73 5.45
CA SER A 144 7.45 6.75 6.05
C SER A 144 7.87 6.24 7.45
N THR A 145 9.00 6.67 7.97
CA THR A 145 9.45 6.29 9.31
C THR A 145 8.48 6.75 10.41
N GLY A 146 8.11 5.83 11.28
CA GLY A 146 7.13 6.08 12.35
C GLY A 146 5.70 6.32 11.86
N MET A 147 5.43 6.11 10.57
CA MET A 147 4.09 6.19 9.99
C MET A 147 3.27 4.94 10.30
N SER A 148 1.96 5.13 10.37
CA SER A 148 0.98 4.05 10.28
C SER A 148 0.76 3.63 8.82
N ALA A 149 0.12 2.48 8.58
CA ALA A 149 -0.22 2.05 7.23
C ALA A 149 -1.11 3.07 6.50
N LEU A 150 -2.01 3.78 7.18
CA LEU A 150 -2.82 4.85 6.58
C LEU A 150 -1.96 5.99 6.02
N GLU A 151 -0.95 6.38 6.77
CA GLU A 151 -0.02 7.43 6.32
C GLU A 151 0.88 6.92 5.19
N VAL A 152 1.28 5.65 5.24
CA VAL A 152 2.00 5.00 4.13
C VAL A 152 1.14 4.97 2.87
N LEU A 153 -0.14 4.59 2.97
CA LEU A 153 -1.07 4.60 1.84
C LEU A 153 -1.19 5.99 1.22
N ASN A 154 -1.18 7.04 2.03
CA ASN A 154 -1.20 8.40 1.51
C ASN A 154 0.05 8.77 0.70
N ASN A 155 1.16 8.04 0.83
CA ASN A 155 2.38 8.20 0.03
C ASN A 155 2.40 7.30 -1.22
N VAL A 156 1.40 6.44 -1.40
CA VAL A 156 1.28 5.58 -2.57
C VAL A 156 0.71 6.37 -3.75
N PRO A 157 1.30 6.31 -4.95
CA PRO A 157 0.77 6.98 -6.13
C PRO A 157 -0.70 6.66 -6.40
N SER A 158 -1.47 7.68 -6.75
CA SER A 158 -2.92 7.60 -7.03
C SER A 158 -3.82 7.35 -5.82
N VAL A 159 -3.26 7.11 -4.65
CA VAL A 159 -3.98 6.94 -3.38
C VAL A 159 -4.00 8.26 -2.63
N ASN A 160 -5.14 8.58 -2.05
CA ASN A 160 -5.30 9.71 -1.14
C ASN A 160 -6.01 9.23 0.12
N VAL A 161 -5.48 9.58 1.27
CA VAL A 161 -6.11 9.33 2.58
C VAL A 161 -6.49 10.69 3.14
N ASN A 162 -7.77 10.91 3.39
CA ASN A 162 -8.25 12.17 3.94
C ASN A 162 -7.92 12.30 5.44
N ILE A 163 -8.27 13.42 6.05
CA ILE A 163 -8.00 13.71 7.47
C ILE A 163 -8.75 12.71 8.38
N GLU A 164 -9.89 12.19 7.92
CA GLU A 164 -10.71 11.22 8.66
C GLU A 164 -10.19 9.78 8.55
N GLY A 165 -9.17 9.55 7.72
CA GLY A 165 -8.60 8.22 7.48
C GLY A 165 -9.26 7.46 6.32
N GLU A 166 -10.23 8.07 5.61
CA GLU A 166 -10.87 7.45 4.46
C GLU A 166 -9.91 7.37 3.28
N VAL A 167 -9.77 6.18 2.71
CA VAL A 167 -8.87 5.89 1.59
C VAL A 167 -9.60 6.03 0.27
N SER A 168 -9.04 6.77 -0.66
CA SER A 168 -9.56 6.89 -2.03
C SER A 168 -8.48 6.58 -3.06
N LEU A 169 -8.89 6.00 -4.18
CA LEU A 169 -8.03 5.70 -5.33
C LEU A 169 -8.54 6.46 -6.55
N ARG A 170 -7.69 7.29 -7.15
CA ARG A 170 -8.09 8.18 -8.26
C ARG A 170 -9.33 9.04 -7.93
N GLY A 171 -9.47 9.44 -6.66
CA GLY A 171 -10.59 10.26 -6.18
C GLY A 171 -11.90 9.51 -5.93
N SER A 172 -11.93 8.19 -6.01
CA SER A 172 -13.07 7.36 -5.64
C SER A 172 -12.80 6.63 -4.32
N THR A 173 -13.77 6.61 -3.41
CA THR A 173 -13.68 5.98 -2.08
C THR A 173 -14.04 4.49 -2.08
N GLY A 174 -14.62 3.97 -3.17
CA GLY A 174 -14.94 2.55 -3.31
C GLY A 174 -13.71 1.64 -3.49
N VAL A 175 -12.75 1.74 -2.59
CA VAL A 175 -11.48 0.97 -2.61
C VAL A 175 -11.62 -0.25 -1.72
N GLN A 176 -11.25 -1.43 -2.23
CA GLN A 176 -11.06 -2.62 -1.41
C GLN A 176 -9.63 -2.66 -0.88
N ILE A 177 -9.45 -2.80 0.43
CA ILE A 177 -8.12 -2.91 1.04
C ILE A 177 -7.90 -4.35 1.52
N LEU A 178 -6.78 -4.93 1.11
CA LEU A 178 -6.36 -6.29 1.47
C LEU A 178 -5.03 -6.24 2.22
N ILE A 179 -4.79 -7.23 3.06
CA ILE A 179 -3.48 -7.50 3.67
C ILE A 179 -3.05 -8.90 3.23
N ASP A 180 -1.87 -9.01 2.61
CA ASP A 180 -1.36 -10.26 2.01
C ASP A 180 -2.38 -10.95 1.08
N GLY A 181 -3.14 -10.15 0.32
CA GLY A 181 -4.15 -10.62 -0.63
C GLY A 181 -5.49 -11.02 -0.02
N LYS A 182 -5.72 -10.74 1.25
CA LYS A 182 -6.93 -11.14 1.99
C LYS A 182 -7.59 -9.97 2.67
N PRO A 183 -8.93 -9.97 2.82
CA PRO A 183 -9.60 -9.04 3.70
C PRO A 183 -9.02 -9.11 5.12
N SER A 184 -8.89 -7.98 5.79
CA SER A 184 -8.36 -7.93 7.14
C SER A 184 -9.18 -7.00 8.02
N VAL A 185 -9.37 -7.39 9.27
CA VAL A 185 -9.98 -6.53 10.29
C VAL A 185 -9.20 -5.22 10.49
N LEU A 186 -7.91 -5.23 10.19
CA LEU A 186 -7.06 -4.04 10.25
C LEU A 186 -7.27 -3.09 9.06
N ALA A 187 -7.94 -3.56 8.00
CA ALA A 187 -8.21 -2.80 6.79
C ALA A 187 -9.66 -2.28 6.71
N ASP A 188 -10.45 -2.48 7.77
CA ASP A 188 -11.82 -2.00 7.83
C ASP A 188 -11.87 -0.49 8.11
N ASP A 189 -12.62 0.27 7.30
CA ASP A 189 -12.73 1.73 7.43
C ASP A 189 -13.30 2.18 8.79
N SER A 190 -14.14 1.34 9.37
CA SER A 190 -14.79 1.64 10.65
C SER A 190 -13.83 1.71 11.82
N SER A 191 -12.73 0.98 11.74
CA SER A 191 -11.86 0.73 12.88
C SER A 191 -10.65 1.65 12.96
N ASN A 192 -10.31 2.41 11.88
CA ASN A 192 -9.02 3.11 11.76
C ASN A 192 -7.80 2.20 12.09
N ALA A 193 -8.01 0.88 12.06
CA ALA A 193 -7.06 -0.12 12.54
C ALA A 193 -5.83 -0.27 11.64
N LEU A 194 -5.88 0.21 10.40
CA LEU A 194 -4.67 0.38 9.57
C LEU A 194 -3.62 1.26 10.27
N GLY A 195 -4.07 2.11 11.19
CA GLY A 195 -3.20 2.88 12.04
C GLY A 195 -2.33 2.05 12.99
N THR A 196 -2.71 0.82 13.34
CA THR A 196 -1.93 -0.07 14.21
C THR A 196 -0.81 -0.80 13.48
N ILE A 197 -0.86 -0.88 12.15
CA ILE A 197 0.22 -1.42 11.32
C ILE A 197 1.25 -0.31 11.14
N THR A 198 2.47 -0.52 11.60
CA THR A 198 3.55 0.45 11.37
C THR A 198 4.18 0.27 9.98
N ALA A 199 4.73 1.33 9.42
CA ALA A 199 5.39 1.29 8.11
C ALA A 199 6.50 0.24 8.03
N GLU A 200 7.17 -0.01 9.16
CA GLU A 200 8.24 -0.99 9.29
C GLU A 200 7.76 -2.43 9.07
N MET A 201 6.48 -2.71 9.32
CA MET A 201 5.87 -4.03 9.10
C MET A 201 5.50 -4.25 7.62
N ILE A 202 5.48 -3.21 6.79
CA ILE A 202 5.04 -3.26 5.40
C ILE A 202 6.24 -3.47 4.47
N GLU A 203 6.16 -4.44 3.56
CA GLU A 203 7.12 -4.63 2.47
C GLU A 203 6.78 -3.74 1.29
N SER A 204 5.52 -3.83 0.85
CA SER A 204 5.03 -3.10 -0.32
C SER A 204 3.52 -2.92 -0.29
N VAL A 205 3.03 -1.99 -1.10
CA VAL A 205 1.61 -1.81 -1.40
C VAL A 205 1.39 -2.05 -2.89
N GLU A 206 0.50 -2.97 -3.23
CA GLU A 206 0.08 -3.21 -4.60
C GLU A 206 -1.17 -2.39 -4.91
N VAL A 207 -1.12 -1.59 -5.97
CA VAL A 207 -2.24 -0.79 -6.47
C VAL A 207 -2.79 -1.46 -7.72
N ILE A 208 -4.02 -1.94 -7.66
CA ILE A 208 -4.68 -2.69 -8.71
C ILE A 208 -5.89 -1.89 -9.16
N THR A 209 -5.68 -1.02 -10.15
CA THR A 209 -6.73 -0.10 -10.64
C THR A 209 -7.82 -0.78 -11.45
N ASN A 210 -7.49 -1.94 -12.04
CA ASN A 210 -8.39 -2.75 -12.85
C ASN A 210 -8.21 -4.24 -12.49
N PRO A 211 -8.79 -4.72 -11.37
CA PRO A 211 -8.56 -6.08 -10.88
C PRO A 211 -9.14 -7.16 -11.78
N SER A 212 -8.45 -8.30 -11.90
CA SER A 212 -8.96 -9.49 -12.59
C SER A 212 -10.04 -10.21 -11.77
N ALA A 213 -10.79 -11.12 -12.37
CA ALA A 213 -11.87 -11.89 -11.76
C ALA A 213 -11.46 -12.75 -10.53
N LYS A 214 -10.16 -12.99 -10.34
CA LYS A 214 -9.60 -13.67 -9.16
C LYS A 214 -9.81 -12.90 -7.86
N TYR A 215 -9.80 -11.56 -7.97
CA TYR A 215 -10.07 -10.68 -6.83
C TYR A 215 -11.57 -10.59 -6.58
N ASP A 216 -11.94 -10.34 -5.33
CA ASP A 216 -13.30 -10.02 -4.95
C ASP A 216 -13.86 -8.93 -5.88
N ALA A 217 -15.13 -9.02 -6.26
CA ALA A 217 -15.75 -8.01 -7.12
C ALA A 217 -15.94 -6.66 -6.41
N GLU A 218 -15.82 -6.61 -5.10
CA GLU A 218 -15.90 -5.40 -4.26
C GLU A 218 -14.80 -4.40 -4.60
N GLY A 219 -15.15 -3.10 -4.59
CA GLY A 219 -14.23 -1.99 -4.80
C GLY A 219 -14.21 -1.44 -6.22
N THR A 220 -15.15 -0.54 -6.52
CA THR A 220 -15.28 0.12 -7.84
C THR A 220 -14.13 1.05 -8.20
N ALA A 221 -13.36 1.51 -7.19
CA ALA A 221 -12.14 2.29 -7.42
C ALA A 221 -10.94 1.40 -7.79
N GLY A 222 -10.92 0.15 -7.30
CA GLY A 222 -9.83 -0.81 -7.43
C GLY A 222 -9.51 -1.49 -6.11
N VAL A 223 -8.37 -2.17 -6.06
CA VAL A 223 -7.88 -2.90 -4.89
C VAL A 223 -6.52 -2.35 -4.47
N LEU A 224 -6.35 -2.13 -3.17
CA LEU A 224 -5.07 -1.88 -2.53
C LEU A 224 -4.69 -3.10 -1.70
N ASN A 225 -3.53 -3.70 -1.96
CA ASN A 225 -3.06 -4.87 -1.24
C ASN A 225 -1.77 -4.54 -0.49
N ILE A 226 -1.83 -4.54 0.82
CA ILE A 226 -0.68 -4.29 1.71
C ILE A 226 0.02 -5.62 1.92
N ILE A 227 1.27 -5.70 1.49
CA ILE A 227 2.12 -6.88 1.67
C ILE A 227 2.99 -6.68 2.90
N LEU A 228 2.86 -7.57 3.87
CA LEU A 228 3.67 -7.55 5.08
C LEU A 228 5.01 -8.26 4.85
N LYS A 229 6.04 -7.83 5.57
CA LYS A 229 7.38 -8.42 5.47
C LYS A 229 7.41 -9.84 6.03
N LYS A 230 8.01 -10.74 5.25
CA LYS A 230 8.29 -12.13 5.65
C LYS A 230 9.76 -12.42 5.42
N GLU A 231 10.46 -12.86 6.46
CA GLU A 231 11.86 -13.29 6.31
C GLU A 231 11.95 -14.78 6.00
N GLU A 232 12.64 -15.12 4.91
CA GLU A 232 12.83 -16.50 4.46
C GLU A 232 14.19 -17.11 4.87
N ARG A 233 15.05 -16.37 5.58
CA ARG A 233 16.39 -16.81 5.92
C ARG A 233 16.38 -17.83 7.07
N ARG A 234 17.16 -18.92 6.96
CA ARG A 234 17.30 -19.92 8.03
C ARG A 234 17.99 -19.33 9.25
N GLY A 235 17.53 -19.72 10.45
CA GLY A 235 18.08 -19.26 11.73
C GLY A 235 17.14 -18.30 12.46
N ILE A 236 17.65 -17.58 13.42
CA ILE A 236 16.94 -16.55 14.19
C ILE A 236 17.30 -15.20 13.60
N ASN A 237 16.30 -14.42 13.24
CA ASN A 237 16.43 -13.08 12.70
C ASN A 237 15.39 -12.19 13.38
N GLY A 238 15.70 -10.91 13.49
CA GLY A 238 14.72 -9.99 14.05
C GLY A 238 15.15 -8.54 13.96
N SER A 239 14.24 -7.66 14.39
CA SER A 239 14.52 -6.24 14.51
C SER A 239 13.74 -5.64 15.67
N VAL A 240 14.27 -4.56 16.19
CA VAL A 240 13.61 -3.69 17.16
C VAL A 240 13.53 -2.29 16.57
N SER A 241 12.41 -1.63 16.73
CA SER A 241 12.20 -0.23 16.34
C SER A 241 11.65 0.58 17.50
N LEU A 242 12.11 1.81 17.61
CA LEU A 242 11.67 2.80 18.59
C LEU A 242 11.35 4.07 17.83
N ASN A 243 10.17 4.64 18.06
CA ASN A 243 9.77 5.90 17.46
C ASN A 243 9.26 6.86 18.53
N THR A 244 9.53 8.14 18.34
CA THR A 244 9.02 9.23 19.17
C THR A 244 8.72 10.44 18.30
N GLY A 245 7.78 11.29 18.71
CA GLY A 245 7.40 12.45 17.90
C GLY A 245 6.45 13.41 18.59
N THR A 246 6.14 14.48 17.86
CA THR A 246 5.18 15.52 18.28
C THR A 246 4.24 15.84 17.10
N PRO A 247 2.89 15.97 17.31
CA PRO A 247 2.17 15.64 18.54
C PRO A 247 2.53 14.25 19.05
N ASP A 248 2.27 13.99 20.32
CA ASP A 248 2.72 12.76 20.99
C ASP A 248 2.49 11.52 20.12
N ASN A 249 3.56 10.86 19.76
CA ASN A 249 3.55 9.65 18.95
C ASN A 249 4.78 8.80 19.32
N HIS A 250 4.57 7.83 20.20
CA HIS A 250 5.62 7.02 20.77
C HIS A 250 5.30 5.55 20.51
N SER A 251 6.23 4.79 19.96
CA SER A 251 5.99 3.37 19.72
C SER A 251 7.25 2.53 19.81
N VAL A 252 7.04 1.27 20.16
CA VAL A 252 8.03 0.20 20.10
C VAL A 252 7.49 -0.89 19.17
N GLY A 253 8.38 -1.41 18.32
CA GLY A 253 8.09 -2.55 17.46
C GLY A 253 9.16 -3.61 17.62
N VAL A 254 8.76 -4.87 17.63
CA VAL A 254 9.66 -6.02 17.66
C VAL A 254 9.22 -7.01 16.61
N SER A 255 10.10 -7.47 15.76
CA SER A 255 9.87 -8.59 14.87
C SER A 255 10.88 -9.70 15.13
N LEU A 256 10.40 -10.93 15.18
CA LEU A 256 11.21 -12.12 15.36
C LEU A 256 10.78 -13.17 14.34
N ASN A 257 11.77 -13.83 13.76
CA ASN A 257 11.55 -14.95 12.85
C ASN A 257 12.53 -16.07 13.21
N LYS A 258 12.04 -17.30 13.29
CA LYS A 258 12.87 -18.50 13.47
C LYS A 258 12.49 -19.53 12.44
N ARG A 259 13.35 -19.77 11.47
CA ARG A 259 13.16 -20.76 10.41
C ARG A 259 14.03 -21.99 10.64
N THR A 260 13.38 -23.14 10.67
CA THR A 260 13.97 -24.48 10.66
C THR A 260 13.65 -25.16 9.32
N GLU A 261 13.98 -26.45 9.17
CA GLU A 261 13.62 -27.21 7.96
C GLU A 261 12.11 -27.40 7.80
N LYS A 262 11.38 -27.63 8.91
CA LYS A 262 9.94 -27.92 8.89
C LYS A 262 9.08 -26.74 9.32
N PHE A 263 9.60 -25.83 10.11
CA PHE A 263 8.80 -24.74 10.67
C PHE A 263 9.43 -23.38 10.35
N ASN A 264 8.59 -22.43 10.00
CA ASN A 264 8.89 -21.02 10.00
C ASN A 264 8.00 -20.35 11.03
N LEU A 265 8.55 -19.97 12.18
CA LEU A 265 7.83 -19.25 13.23
C LEU A 265 8.12 -17.77 13.08
N PHE A 266 7.09 -16.95 13.03
CA PHE A 266 7.23 -15.50 12.96
C PHE A 266 6.30 -14.81 13.95
N THR A 267 6.80 -13.73 14.52
CA THR A 267 5.99 -12.85 15.36
C THR A 267 6.35 -11.40 15.10
N GLN A 268 5.34 -10.55 15.21
CA GLN A 268 5.50 -9.11 15.21
C GLN A 268 4.68 -8.56 16.39
N PHE A 269 5.30 -7.72 17.17
CA PHE A 269 4.68 -7.02 18.28
C PHE A 269 4.88 -5.51 18.08
N GLY A 270 3.83 -4.75 18.26
CA GLY A 270 3.84 -3.29 18.27
C GLY A 270 3.03 -2.78 19.46
N ALA A 271 3.53 -1.78 20.13
CA ALA A 271 2.81 -1.06 21.15
C ALA A 271 3.18 0.41 21.09
N GLY A 272 2.25 1.28 21.43
CA GLY A 272 2.51 2.71 21.44
C GLY A 272 1.37 3.56 21.91
N TYR A 273 1.66 4.84 21.93
CA TYR A 273 0.70 5.92 22.17
C TYR A 273 0.79 6.91 21.02
N ARG A 274 -0.35 7.41 20.57
CA ARG A 274 -0.40 8.51 19.60
C ARG A 274 -1.52 9.47 19.91
N SER A 275 -1.28 10.75 19.65
CA SER A 275 -2.27 11.82 19.70
C SER A 275 -2.50 12.37 18.29
N LEU A 276 -3.76 12.45 17.89
CA LEU A 276 -4.18 12.98 16.60
C LEU A 276 -5.04 14.23 16.83
N PRO A 277 -4.41 15.41 16.92
CA PRO A 277 -5.15 16.67 17.05
C PRO A 277 -5.92 16.99 15.77
N ARG A 278 -7.03 17.70 15.92
CA ARG A 278 -7.82 18.23 14.82
C ARG A 278 -8.51 19.52 15.25
N ASP A 279 -8.26 20.59 14.51
CA ASP A 279 -9.00 21.84 14.62
C ASP A 279 -10.12 21.83 13.59
N ASN A 280 -11.28 22.35 13.96
CA ASN A 280 -12.47 22.45 13.13
C ASN A 280 -13.09 23.84 13.24
N GLU A 281 -13.62 24.31 12.12
CA GLU A 281 -14.42 25.52 12.04
C GLU A 281 -15.59 25.26 11.10
N ASN A 282 -16.82 25.66 11.51
CA ASN A 282 -17.98 25.59 10.65
C ASN A 282 -18.78 26.88 10.75
N ILE A 283 -19.38 27.26 9.63
CA ILE A 283 -20.34 28.35 9.52
C ILE A 283 -21.58 27.78 8.86
N ASN A 284 -22.70 27.82 9.55
CA ASN A 284 -24.00 27.44 9.00
C ASN A 284 -24.89 28.70 8.96
N LYS A 285 -25.27 29.14 7.76
CA LYS A 285 -26.08 30.35 7.58
C LYS A 285 -27.33 30.04 6.77
N ASN A 286 -28.47 30.40 7.30
CA ASN A 286 -29.73 30.46 6.56
C ASN A 286 -29.92 31.90 6.00
N LYS A 287 -29.92 32.02 4.68
CA LYS A 287 -30.03 33.32 4.00
C LYS A 287 -31.46 33.92 4.04
N ASN A 288 -32.47 33.06 4.22
CA ASN A 288 -33.85 33.48 4.26
C ASN A 288 -34.23 34.13 5.60
N SER A 289 -33.82 33.48 6.72
CA SER A 289 -34.03 33.99 8.08
C SER A 289 -32.92 34.94 8.51
N ASN A 290 -31.80 34.99 7.76
CA ASN A 290 -30.58 35.70 8.10
C ASN A 290 -30.01 35.29 9.46
N THR A 291 -30.19 34.02 9.83
CA THR A 291 -29.59 33.35 10.99
C THR A 291 -28.23 32.75 10.60
N GLU A 292 -27.26 32.82 11.52
CA GLU A 292 -25.91 32.30 11.28
C GLU A 292 -25.34 31.71 12.57
N LEU A 293 -24.89 30.44 12.49
CA LEU A 293 -24.22 29.72 13.55
C LEU A 293 -22.74 29.50 13.19
N LEU A 294 -21.86 30.10 13.97
CA LEU A 294 -20.43 29.83 13.94
C LEU A 294 -20.11 28.74 14.96
N SER A 295 -19.29 27.77 14.58
CA SER A 295 -18.68 26.83 15.52
C SER A 295 -17.19 26.69 15.24
N GLU A 296 -16.37 26.84 16.27
CA GLU A 296 -14.92 26.68 16.24
C GLU A 296 -14.50 25.77 17.39
N GLY A 297 -13.61 24.85 17.15
CA GLY A 297 -13.20 23.96 18.22
C GLY A 297 -12.07 23.02 17.83
N TYR A 298 -11.67 22.24 18.82
CA TYR A 298 -10.64 21.24 18.68
C TYR A 298 -11.13 19.89 19.20
N ALA A 299 -10.56 18.83 18.65
CA ALA A 299 -10.72 17.47 19.12
C ALA A 299 -9.38 16.73 19.07
N TYR A 300 -9.14 15.89 20.04
CA TYR A 300 -8.02 14.98 20.05
C TYR A 300 -8.54 13.55 19.91
N ARG A 301 -7.76 12.70 19.31
CA ARG A 301 -7.93 11.26 19.41
C ARG A 301 -6.61 10.70 19.91
N ASN A 302 -6.60 10.43 21.21
CA ASN A 302 -5.48 9.84 21.90
C ASN A 302 -5.68 8.34 21.93
N GLU A 303 -4.67 7.55 21.52
CA GLU A 303 -4.80 6.11 21.38
C GLU A 303 -3.59 5.41 22.00
N ILE A 304 -3.83 4.53 22.96
CA ILE A 304 -2.89 3.49 23.34
C ILE A 304 -3.21 2.28 22.48
N PHE A 305 -2.24 1.76 21.75
CA PHE A 305 -2.46 0.62 20.88
C PHE A 305 -1.48 -0.52 21.14
N TYR A 306 -1.99 -1.73 20.96
CA TYR A 306 -1.22 -2.97 20.97
C TYR A 306 -1.55 -3.77 19.72
N ASN A 307 -0.53 -4.39 19.12
CA ASN A 307 -0.69 -5.27 17.96
C ASN A 307 0.24 -6.47 18.12
N LEU A 308 -0.28 -7.68 18.00
CA LEU A 308 0.45 -8.91 18.08
C LEU A 308 0.07 -9.81 16.90
N ILE A 309 1.04 -10.12 16.06
CA ILE A 309 0.92 -11.11 15.00
C ILE A 309 1.78 -12.31 15.37
N LEU A 310 1.18 -13.47 15.38
CA LEU A 310 1.84 -14.76 15.59
C LEU A 310 1.52 -15.66 14.40
N GLY A 311 2.53 -16.30 13.83
CA GLY A 311 2.27 -17.23 12.75
C GLY A 311 3.30 -18.32 12.62
N THR A 312 2.89 -19.40 11.96
CA THR A 312 3.76 -20.52 11.63
C THR A 312 3.42 -21.07 10.25
N ASP A 313 4.48 -21.33 9.47
CA ASP A 313 4.38 -22.19 8.30
C ASP A 313 4.92 -23.56 8.69
N TYR A 314 4.10 -24.60 8.60
CA TYR A 314 4.49 -25.98 8.77
C TYR A 314 4.66 -26.65 7.42
N HIS A 315 5.89 -26.92 7.05
CA HIS A 315 6.24 -27.67 5.84
C HIS A 315 6.04 -29.17 6.10
N ILE A 316 4.84 -29.68 5.77
CA ILE A 316 4.54 -31.12 5.85
C ILE A 316 5.55 -31.88 4.99
N ASN A 317 5.85 -31.34 3.82
CA ASN A 317 6.94 -31.69 2.93
C ASN A 317 7.20 -30.51 1.98
N ASP A 318 8.15 -30.64 1.04
CA ASP A 318 8.57 -29.59 0.10
C ASP A 318 7.44 -29.03 -0.79
N ARG A 319 6.26 -29.66 -0.82
CA ARG A 319 5.13 -29.31 -1.69
C ARG A 319 3.85 -29.00 -0.94
N ASN A 320 3.81 -29.29 0.33
CA ASN A 320 2.61 -29.10 1.15
C ASN A 320 2.97 -28.25 2.36
N VAL A 321 2.38 -27.10 2.44
CA VAL A 321 2.61 -26.13 3.52
C VAL A 321 1.26 -25.80 4.17
N LEU A 322 1.21 -25.91 5.47
CA LEU A 322 0.11 -25.43 6.31
C LEU A 322 0.57 -24.17 7.01
N THR A 323 -0.13 -23.07 6.79
CA THR A 323 0.12 -21.79 7.46
C THR A 323 -1.01 -21.50 8.44
N LEU A 324 -0.67 -21.21 9.68
CA LEU A 324 -1.58 -20.69 10.69
C LEU A 324 -1.08 -19.33 11.14
N THR A 325 -1.95 -18.32 11.10
CA THR A 325 -1.63 -16.98 11.58
C THR A 325 -2.76 -16.49 12.49
N GLY A 326 -2.39 -15.94 13.63
CA GLY A 326 -3.26 -15.19 14.53
C GLY A 326 -2.82 -13.73 14.59
N ASN A 327 -3.78 -12.83 14.59
CA ASN A 327 -3.57 -11.41 14.82
C ASN A 327 -4.50 -10.93 15.93
N TYR A 328 -3.94 -10.23 16.89
CA TYR A 328 -4.67 -9.55 17.93
C TYR A 328 -4.26 -8.09 17.97
N ALA A 329 -5.23 -7.19 17.89
CA ALA A 329 -5.00 -5.77 18.10
C ALA A 329 -6.00 -5.23 19.12
N PHE A 330 -5.56 -4.29 19.92
CA PHE A 330 -6.37 -3.65 20.93
C PHE A 330 -6.02 -2.17 21.00
N GLU A 331 -7.03 -1.33 21.02
CA GLU A 331 -6.88 0.12 21.18
C GLU A 331 -7.71 0.59 22.35
N ILE A 332 -7.14 1.50 23.14
CA ILE A 332 -7.82 2.28 24.16
C ILE A 332 -7.78 3.72 23.67
N GLU A 333 -8.94 4.30 23.48
CA GLU A 333 -9.09 5.66 22.95
C GLU A 333 -9.63 6.58 24.03
N ASP A 334 -9.05 7.78 24.09
CA ASP A 334 -9.52 8.95 24.82
C ASP A 334 -9.63 10.11 23.83
N GLN A 335 -10.82 10.68 23.67
CA GLN A 335 -11.13 11.64 22.62
C GLN A 335 -11.77 12.91 23.20
N PRO A 336 -10.99 13.74 23.93
CA PRO A 336 -11.49 15.02 24.40
C PRO A 336 -11.75 15.98 23.25
N SER A 337 -12.85 16.71 23.35
CA SER A 337 -13.23 17.74 22.37
C SER A 337 -13.86 18.97 23.05
N LYS A 338 -13.72 20.09 22.37
CA LYS A 338 -14.39 21.33 22.78
C LYS A 338 -14.77 22.15 21.58
N ILE A 339 -16.03 22.56 21.50
CA ILE A 339 -16.59 23.35 20.44
C ILE A 339 -17.20 24.61 21.04
N TYR A 340 -16.86 25.77 20.52
CA TYR A 340 -17.42 27.08 20.87
C TYR A 340 -18.43 27.48 19.81
N TYR A 341 -19.63 27.83 20.22
CA TYR A 341 -20.72 28.25 19.35
C TYR A 341 -21.05 29.74 19.57
N GLN A 342 -21.37 30.42 18.46
CA GLN A 342 -21.89 31.77 18.43
C GLN A 342 -23.05 31.82 17.45
N ASP A 343 -24.23 32.16 17.96
CA ASP A 343 -25.47 32.21 17.22
C ASP A 343 -25.85 33.66 16.97
N TYR A 344 -26.03 34.01 15.69
CA TYR A 344 -26.36 35.35 15.24
C TYR A 344 -27.71 35.39 14.54
N ASN A 345 -28.50 36.39 14.80
CA ASN A 345 -29.73 36.74 14.08
C ASN A 345 -29.61 38.18 13.57
N ASN A 346 -29.77 38.38 12.24
CA ASN A 346 -29.56 39.65 11.57
C ASN A 346 -28.23 40.35 11.96
N THR A 347 -27.14 39.60 12.06
CA THR A 347 -25.80 40.04 12.47
C THR A 347 -25.65 40.43 13.96
N VAL A 348 -26.69 40.26 14.76
CA VAL A 348 -26.67 40.48 16.19
C VAL A 348 -26.39 39.16 16.89
N LEU A 349 -25.38 39.14 17.77
CA LEU A 349 -25.10 37.98 18.61
C LEU A 349 -26.22 37.80 19.64
N GLU A 350 -26.93 36.64 19.52
CA GLU A 350 -28.02 36.28 20.44
C GLU A 350 -27.55 35.35 21.56
N ASN A 351 -26.74 34.31 21.15
CA ASN A 351 -26.31 33.29 22.10
C ASN A 351 -24.85 32.92 21.89
N LYS A 352 -24.19 32.55 23.01
CA LYS A 352 -22.84 32.02 23.00
C LYS A 352 -22.72 30.92 24.06
N TRP A 353 -22.24 29.76 23.66
CA TRP A 353 -22.01 28.63 24.56
C TRP A 353 -20.83 27.77 24.07
N ASN A 354 -20.42 26.81 24.87
CA ASN A 354 -19.48 25.80 24.49
C ASN A 354 -20.03 24.41 24.80
N ARG A 355 -19.66 23.43 23.99
CA ARG A 355 -19.92 22.00 24.18
C ARG A 355 -18.58 21.31 24.38
N THR A 356 -18.39 20.72 25.57
CA THR A 356 -17.25 19.89 25.90
C THR A 356 -17.66 18.45 25.77
N GLY A 357 -16.87 17.66 25.03
CA GLY A 357 -17.09 16.25 24.89
C GLY A 357 -15.93 15.46 25.44
N ASP A 358 -16.22 14.40 26.16
CA ASP A 358 -15.28 13.40 26.61
C ASP A 358 -15.75 12.04 26.11
N THR A 359 -14.90 11.33 25.35
CA THR A 359 -15.25 10.06 24.75
C THR A 359 -14.15 9.05 25.05
N GLU A 360 -14.54 7.96 25.70
CA GLU A 360 -13.67 6.80 25.92
C GLU A 360 -14.11 5.64 25.03
N ALA A 361 -13.17 4.90 24.49
CA ALA A 361 -13.50 3.71 23.71
C ALA A 361 -12.44 2.61 23.84
N THR A 362 -12.89 1.37 23.68
CA THR A 362 -12.02 0.21 23.52
C THR A 362 -12.36 -0.54 22.22
N ASN A 363 -11.32 -0.97 21.49
CA ASN A 363 -11.48 -1.61 20.20
C ASN A 363 -10.71 -2.95 20.15
N PRO A 364 -11.27 -4.06 20.65
CA PRO A 364 -10.70 -5.39 20.49
C PRO A 364 -10.86 -5.90 19.06
N LYS A 365 -9.79 -6.49 18.51
CA LYS A 365 -9.74 -7.03 17.14
C LYS A 365 -9.03 -8.38 17.15
N TRP A 366 -9.64 -9.37 16.54
CA TRP A 366 -9.10 -10.72 16.42
C TRP A 366 -9.17 -11.17 14.97
N GLN A 367 -8.12 -11.83 14.51
CA GLN A 367 -8.15 -12.51 13.24
C GLN A 367 -7.36 -13.81 13.33
N TYR A 368 -7.88 -14.84 12.73
CA TYR A 368 -7.17 -16.09 12.50
C TYR A 368 -7.28 -16.50 11.05
N ASP A 369 -6.23 -17.09 10.53
CA ASP A 369 -6.09 -17.43 9.14
C ASP A 369 -5.40 -18.80 9.04
N LEU A 370 -6.10 -19.77 8.47
CA LEU A 370 -5.60 -21.10 8.19
C LEU A 370 -5.52 -21.28 6.68
N ASN A 371 -4.32 -21.59 6.19
CA ASN A 371 -4.10 -21.85 4.76
C ASN A 371 -3.40 -23.17 4.56
N TYR A 372 -3.91 -23.95 3.63
CA TYR A 372 -3.22 -25.12 3.12
C TYR A 372 -2.85 -24.90 1.67
N LYS A 373 -1.55 -24.86 1.38
CA LYS A 373 -1.00 -24.75 0.02
C LYS A 373 -0.41 -26.09 -0.41
N LYS A 374 -0.86 -26.59 -1.54
CA LYS A 374 -0.30 -27.75 -2.23
C LYS A 374 0.33 -27.32 -3.55
N GLU A 375 1.59 -27.67 -3.77
CA GLU A 375 2.28 -27.56 -5.05
C GLU A 375 2.28 -28.94 -5.73
N PHE A 376 1.84 -29.02 -7.00
CA PHE A 376 1.78 -30.28 -7.71
C PHE A 376 3.16 -30.68 -8.28
N ARG A 377 3.34 -31.97 -8.54
CA ARG A 377 4.58 -32.48 -9.11
C ARG A 377 4.85 -31.80 -10.44
N ASN A 378 6.08 -31.48 -10.72
CA ASN A 378 6.63 -30.93 -11.97
C ASN A 378 6.47 -29.42 -12.20
N ASN A 379 5.69 -28.70 -11.44
CA ASN A 379 5.58 -27.25 -11.60
C ASN A 379 5.18 -26.57 -10.27
N LYS A 380 6.04 -25.69 -9.74
CA LYS A 380 5.77 -24.94 -8.51
C LYS A 380 4.64 -23.91 -8.65
N GLU A 381 4.31 -23.52 -9.86
CA GLU A 381 3.20 -22.60 -10.16
C GLU A 381 1.84 -23.33 -10.25
N HIS A 382 1.86 -24.69 -10.37
CA HIS A 382 0.65 -25.50 -10.31
C HIS A 382 0.27 -25.72 -8.85
N THR A 383 -0.73 -25.00 -8.37
CA THR A 383 -1.06 -24.91 -6.95
C THR A 383 -2.54 -25.09 -6.67
N LEU A 384 -2.84 -25.63 -5.50
CA LEU A 384 -4.14 -25.57 -4.84
C LEU A 384 -3.95 -24.86 -3.50
N LEU A 385 -4.74 -23.82 -3.24
CA LEU A 385 -4.78 -23.12 -1.98
C LEU A 385 -6.19 -23.21 -1.39
N ILE A 386 -6.29 -23.66 -0.15
CA ILE A 386 -7.52 -23.68 0.63
C ILE A 386 -7.29 -22.72 1.81
N SER A 387 -8.20 -21.79 2.00
CA SER A 387 -8.09 -20.76 3.03
C SER A 387 -9.36 -20.70 3.86
N ALA A 388 -9.21 -20.58 5.18
CA ALA A 388 -10.27 -20.25 6.11
C ALA A 388 -9.82 -19.07 6.96
N LEU A 389 -10.56 -17.98 6.91
CA LEU A 389 -10.30 -16.74 7.61
C LEU A 389 -11.48 -16.42 8.51
N GLY A 390 -11.23 -16.10 9.78
CA GLY A 390 -12.19 -15.51 10.67
C GLY A 390 -11.65 -14.21 11.23
N ARG A 391 -12.48 -13.18 11.31
CA ARG A 391 -12.15 -11.89 11.91
C ARG A 391 -13.29 -11.40 12.76
N PHE A 392 -12.90 -10.76 13.85
CA PHE A 392 -13.80 -10.11 14.77
C PHE A 392 -13.31 -8.69 15.05
N PHE A 393 -14.21 -7.76 15.07
CA PHE A 393 -14.00 -6.39 15.52
C PHE A 393 -15.08 -5.99 16.50
N GLY A 394 -14.68 -5.44 17.64
CA GLY A 394 -15.58 -4.85 18.63
C GLY A 394 -15.23 -3.37 18.85
N LYS A 395 -16.23 -2.59 19.23
CA LYS A 395 -16.04 -1.23 19.74
C LYS A 395 -17.07 -0.95 20.83
N GLU A 396 -16.56 -0.74 22.03
CA GLU A 396 -17.35 -0.20 23.14
C GLU A 396 -16.96 1.26 23.29
N LEU A 397 -17.95 2.16 23.26
CA LEU A 397 -17.71 3.60 23.32
C LEU A 397 -18.73 4.22 24.25
N THR A 398 -18.22 5.09 25.14
CA THR A 398 -19.03 5.96 26.00
C THR A 398 -18.61 7.40 25.75
N SER A 399 -19.57 8.30 25.57
CA SER A 399 -19.32 9.74 25.43
C SER A 399 -20.21 10.53 26.35
N GLU A 400 -19.66 11.57 26.94
CA GLU A 400 -20.41 12.58 27.67
C GLU A 400 -20.22 13.95 27.03
N PHE A 401 -21.30 14.66 26.78
CA PHE A 401 -21.30 16.00 26.19
C PHE A 401 -22.01 16.96 27.13
N LEU A 402 -21.26 17.99 27.58
CA LEU A 402 -21.73 19.01 28.49
C LEU A 402 -21.77 20.37 27.80
N ASN A 403 -22.89 21.08 27.96
CA ASN A 403 -23.09 22.40 27.38
C ASN A 403 -23.01 23.47 28.46
N SER A 404 -22.27 24.58 28.19
CA SER A 404 -22.10 25.67 29.11
C SER A 404 -22.36 27.00 28.39
N THR A 405 -23.45 27.67 28.76
CA THR A 405 -23.83 28.96 28.20
C THR A 405 -22.97 30.08 28.78
N THR A 406 -22.43 30.93 27.92
CA THR A 406 -21.61 32.06 28.31
C THR A 406 -22.28 33.42 28.04
N PHE A 407 -23.27 33.44 27.13
CA PHE A 407 -24.08 34.64 26.84
C PHE A 407 -25.43 34.19 26.22
N GLY A 408 -26.50 34.92 26.54
CA GLY A 408 -27.84 34.60 26.08
C GLY A 408 -28.43 33.34 26.71
N ALA A 409 -29.24 32.58 25.95
CA ALA A 409 -29.83 31.32 26.36
C ALA A 409 -29.47 30.23 25.38
N ASN A 410 -29.11 29.05 25.87
CA ASN A 410 -28.90 27.86 25.08
C ASN A 410 -29.85 26.75 25.52
N ASN A 411 -30.50 26.11 24.58
CA ASN A 411 -31.45 24.99 24.80
C ASN A 411 -30.85 23.64 24.56
N ASP A 412 -29.57 23.54 24.20
CA ASP A 412 -28.89 22.26 24.01
C ASP A 412 -28.79 21.51 25.33
N LYS A 413 -29.24 20.28 25.34
CA LYS A 413 -29.14 19.41 26.50
C LYS A 413 -27.76 18.78 26.58
N ASP A 414 -27.32 18.53 27.80
CA ASP A 414 -26.21 17.62 28.04
C ASP A 414 -26.63 16.22 27.63
N GLN A 415 -25.71 15.45 27.08
CA GLN A 415 -26.01 14.15 26.48
C GLN A 415 -24.96 13.12 26.85
N GLN A 416 -25.42 11.87 27.01
CA GLN A 416 -24.57 10.70 27.10
C GLN A 416 -24.87 9.77 25.95
N ILE A 417 -23.82 9.14 25.40
CA ILE A 417 -23.91 8.13 24.33
C ILE A 417 -23.22 6.86 24.80
N GLU A 418 -23.87 5.74 24.62
CA GLU A 418 -23.27 4.42 24.74
C GLU A 418 -23.40 3.69 23.40
N THR A 419 -22.31 3.09 22.94
CA THR A 419 -22.28 2.29 21.71
C THR A 419 -21.59 0.97 21.98
N ASN A 420 -22.26 -0.11 21.62
CA ASN A 420 -21.67 -1.45 21.59
C ASN A 420 -21.77 -1.99 20.17
N PHE A 421 -20.64 -1.96 19.46
CA PHE A 421 -20.52 -2.40 18.10
C PHE A 421 -19.76 -3.72 18.02
N GLN A 422 -20.28 -4.68 17.25
CA GLN A 422 -19.66 -5.98 17.02
C GLN A 422 -19.76 -6.36 15.54
N GLN A 423 -18.68 -6.88 15.00
CA GLN A 423 -18.63 -7.41 13.65
C GLN A 423 -17.86 -8.73 13.63
N ALA A 424 -18.44 -9.74 12.99
CA ALA A 424 -17.80 -11.02 12.75
C ALA A 424 -17.85 -11.35 11.25
N ASP A 425 -16.68 -11.63 10.67
CA ASP A 425 -16.57 -11.99 9.27
C ASP A 425 -15.91 -13.35 9.11
N TYR A 426 -16.47 -14.19 8.27
CA TYR A 426 -15.91 -15.49 7.92
C TYR A 426 -15.72 -15.58 6.41
N THR A 427 -14.54 -16.01 5.98
CA THR A 427 -14.24 -16.21 4.56
C THR A 427 -13.64 -17.59 4.35
N PHE A 428 -14.27 -18.37 3.49
CA PHE A 428 -13.75 -19.65 3.00
C PHE A 428 -13.42 -19.50 1.53
N LYS A 429 -12.19 -19.88 1.13
CA LYS A 429 -11.72 -19.72 -0.24
C LYS A 429 -10.98 -20.94 -0.73
N LEU A 430 -11.21 -21.31 -1.97
CA LEU A 430 -10.50 -22.33 -2.72
C LEU A 430 -9.98 -21.71 -4.00
N ASP A 431 -8.67 -21.72 -4.20
CA ASP A 431 -7.98 -21.23 -5.40
C ASP A 431 -7.18 -22.37 -6.05
N TYR A 432 -7.44 -22.63 -7.31
CA TYR A 432 -6.68 -23.58 -8.13
C TYR A 432 -6.00 -22.83 -9.28
N THR A 433 -4.70 -23.00 -9.41
CA THR A 433 -3.89 -22.43 -10.49
C THR A 433 -3.18 -23.55 -11.22
N ASN A 434 -3.34 -23.63 -12.53
CA ASN A 434 -2.69 -24.61 -13.37
C ASN A 434 -2.06 -23.95 -14.61
N PRO A 435 -0.75 -23.79 -14.67
CA PRO A 435 -0.02 -23.45 -15.89
C PRO A 435 0.03 -24.69 -16.80
N VAL A 436 -0.98 -24.86 -17.64
CA VAL A 436 -1.14 -26.01 -18.57
C VAL A 436 0.05 -26.11 -19.52
N SER A 437 0.62 -24.94 -19.88
CA SER A 437 1.85 -24.85 -20.68
C SER A 437 2.61 -23.57 -20.33
N LYS A 438 3.82 -23.38 -20.89
CA LYS A 438 4.58 -22.13 -20.74
C LYS A 438 3.83 -20.89 -21.26
N ARG A 439 2.78 -21.08 -22.07
CA ARG A 439 2.00 -19.99 -22.69
C ARG A 439 0.57 -19.89 -22.19
N PHE A 440 0.05 -20.92 -21.58
CA PHE A 440 -1.36 -21.01 -21.21
C PHE A 440 -1.53 -21.41 -19.76
N SER A 441 -2.23 -20.60 -18.98
CA SER A 441 -2.58 -20.89 -17.60
C SER A 441 -4.07 -20.71 -17.34
N ILE A 442 -4.59 -21.49 -16.40
CA ILE A 442 -5.97 -21.43 -15.92
C ILE A 442 -5.92 -21.19 -14.42
N GLU A 443 -6.75 -20.27 -13.94
CA GLU A 443 -7.06 -20.10 -12.52
C GLU A 443 -8.56 -20.27 -12.34
N ALA A 444 -8.99 -21.01 -11.33
CA ALA A 444 -10.40 -21.17 -10.97
C ALA A 444 -10.53 -21.22 -9.45
N GLY A 445 -11.66 -20.79 -8.94
CA GLY A 445 -11.88 -20.84 -7.50
C GLY A 445 -13.30 -20.54 -7.08
N SER A 446 -13.53 -20.69 -5.78
CA SER A 446 -14.77 -20.33 -5.11
C SER A 446 -14.46 -19.60 -3.82
N GLN A 447 -15.39 -18.76 -3.41
CA GLN A 447 -15.32 -18.00 -2.16
C GLN A 447 -16.69 -17.91 -1.53
N TYR A 448 -16.75 -18.10 -0.22
CA TYR A 448 -17.95 -17.85 0.58
C TYR A 448 -17.60 -16.89 1.70
N VAL A 449 -18.31 -15.78 1.77
CA VAL A 449 -18.11 -14.73 2.77
C VAL A 449 -19.40 -14.56 3.55
N VAL A 450 -19.28 -14.46 4.87
CA VAL A 450 -20.38 -14.10 5.79
C VAL A 450 -19.91 -12.90 6.59
N ASN A 451 -20.66 -11.81 6.56
CA ASN A 451 -20.50 -10.64 7.41
C ASN A 451 -21.70 -10.59 8.34
N ASP A 452 -21.47 -10.55 9.63
CA ASP A 452 -22.47 -10.47 10.69
C ASP A 452 -22.13 -9.29 11.58
N VAL A 453 -23.04 -8.34 11.69
CA VAL A 453 -22.79 -7.06 12.36
C VAL A 453 -23.99 -6.68 13.21
N GLY A 454 -23.70 -6.31 14.47
CA GLY A 454 -24.63 -5.73 15.40
C GLY A 454 -24.12 -4.39 15.94
N ASN A 455 -25.03 -3.46 16.17
CA ASN A 455 -24.70 -2.18 16.81
C ASN A 455 -25.84 -1.73 17.72
N ASP A 456 -25.57 -1.70 19.00
CA ASP A 456 -26.42 -1.09 20.00
C ASP A 456 -25.97 0.35 20.20
N TYR A 457 -26.89 1.30 20.04
CA TYR A 457 -26.60 2.71 20.16
C TYR A 457 -27.66 3.37 21.03
N GLU A 458 -27.27 3.90 22.17
CA GLU A 458 -28.16 4.54 23.12
C GLU A 458 -27.72 5.99 23.37
N VAL A 459 -28.67 6.90 23.29
CA VAL A 459 -28.50 8.32 23.63
C VAL A 459 -29.41 8.65 24.79
N ARG A 460 -28.85 9.33 25.79
CA ARG A 460 -29.58 9.86 26.94
C ARG A 460 -29.43 11.38 27.00
N ASP A 461 -30.54 12.08 27.16
CA ASP A 461 -30.58 13.54 27.36
C ASP A 461 -30.72 13.83 28.87
N ASN A 462 -30.01 14.88 29.33
CA ASN A 462 -30.15 15.36 30.69
C ASN A 462 -31.52 16.07 30.88
N SER A 463 -32.32 15.57 31.80
CA SER A 463 -33.62 16.16 32.15
C SER A 463 -33.51 17.22 33.25
N GLY A 464 -32.30 17.51 33.74
CA GLY A 464 -32.03 18.38 34.88
C GLY A 464 -31.93 17.63 36.23
N MET A 465 -32.42 16.39 36.33
CA MET A 465 -32.29 15.51 37.51
C MET A 465 -31.54 14.22 37.20
N GLU A 466 -31.72 13.69 35.99
CA GLU A 466 -31.13 12.43 35.54
C GLU A 466 -31.00 12.41 33.98
N PHE A 467 -30.15 11.53 33.47
CA PHE A 467 -30.06 11.24 32.05
C PHE A 467 -31.13 10.23 31.64
N ILE A 468 -32.05 10.62 30.77
CA ILE A 468 -33.19 9.84 30.29
C ILE A 468 -32.93 9.40 28.85
N VAL A 469 -33.19 8.14 28.52
CA VAL A 469 -33.04 7.62 27.15
C VAL A 469 -33.88 8.44 26.17
N ASN A 470 -33.25 8.90 25.11
CA ASN A 470 -33.88 9.58 24.00
C ASN A 470 -34.22 8.55 22.91
N PRO A 471 -35.52 8.19 22.72
CA PRO A 471 -35.92 7.13 21.79
C PRO A 471 -35.71 7.52 20.31
N ASP A 472 -35.66 8.82 19.99
CA ASP A 472 -35.48 9.30 18.62
C ASP A 472 -34.05 9.06 18.09
N PHE A 473 -33.08 8.99 19.02
CA PHE A 473 -31.67 8.75 18.71
C PHE A 473 -31.16 7.38 19.15
N THR A 474 -31.94 6.61 19.92
CA THR A 474 -31.55 5.29 20.42
C THR A 474 -32.06 4.20 19.49
N ASN A 475 -31.20 3.24 19.11
CA ASN A 475 -31.60 2.11 18.28
C ASN A 475 -30.61 0.93 18.36
N ASN A 476 -31.12 -0.24 17.94
CA ASN A 476 -30.34 -1.44 17.70
C ASN A 476 -30.43 -1.77 16.20
N PHE A 477 -29.30 -2.02 15.56
CA PHE A 477 -29.20 -2.31 14.14
C PHE A 477 -28.44 -3.62 13.92
N GLU A 478 -29.06 -4.54 13.21
CA GLU A 478 -28.47 -5.81 12.79
C GLU A 478 -28.30 -5.84 11.26
N TYR A 479 -27.20 -6.38 10.82
CA TYR A 479 -26.87 -6.54 9.40
C TYR A 479 -26.18 -7.88 9.18
N VAL A 480 -26.72 -8.68 8.28
CA VAL A 480 -26.10 -9.93 7.84
C VAL A 480 -25.99 -9.94 6.33
N GLN A 481 -24.79 -10.23 5.82
CA GLN A 481 -24.55 -10.40 4.39
C GLN A 481 -23.82 -11.71 4.13
N LYS A 482 -24.29 -12.48 3.15
CA LYS A 482 -23.68 -13.71 2.67
C LYS A 482 -23.40 -13.59 1.18
N VAL A 483 -22.16 -13.85 0.76
CA VAL A 483 -21.77 -13.79 -0.64
C VAL A 483 -21.12 -15.10 -1.05
N LEU A 484 -21.75 -15.81 -1.97
CA LEU A 484 -21.19 -17.01 -2.61
C LEU A 484 -20.67 -16.62 -4.00
N ALA A 485 -19.39 -16.89 -4.26
CA ALA A 485 -18.74 -16.52 -5.51
C ALA A 485 -18.03 -17.72 -6.15
N PHE A 486 -18.10 -17.76 -7.48
CA PHE A 486 -17.28 -18.63 -8.33
C PHE A 486 -16.56 -17.78 -9.37
N TYR A 487 -15.30 -18.10 -9.64
CA TYR A 487 -14.55 -17.42 -10.70
C TYR A 487 -13.68 -18.36 -11.51
N GLY A 488 -13.42 -17.96 -12.75
CA GLY A 488 -12.45 -18.57 -13.64
C GLY A 488 -11.69 -17.50 -14.41
N THR A 489 -10.38 -17.70 -14.58
CA THR A 489 -9.54 -16.87 -15.46
C THR A 489 -8.67 -17.73 -16.32
N THR A 490 -8.41 -17.27 -17.54
CA THR A 490 -7.45 -17.89 -18.46
C THR A 490 -6.43 -16.84 -18.89
N SER A 491 -5.16 -17.24 -18.94
CA SER A 491 -4.09 -16.38 -19.44
C SER A 491 -3.38 -17.06 -20.59
N TYR A 492 -3.12 -16.31 -21.65
CA TYR A 492 -2.38 -16.79 -22.81
C TYR A 492 -1.29 -15.79 -23.19
N GLU A 493 -0.05 -16.25 -23.23
CA GLU A 493 1.11 -15.46 -23.58
C GLU A 493 1.82 -16.06 -24.78
N ILE A 494 1.99 -15.30 -25.85
CA ILE A 494 2.69 -15.72 -27.06
C ILE A 494 3.57 -14.58 -27.59
N ASN A 495 4.87 -14.83 -27.69
CA ASN A 495 5.85 -13.86 -28.17
C ASN A 495 5.74 -12.51 -27.39
N LYS A 496 5.18 -11.50 -28.06
CA LYS A 496 5.01 -10.14 -27.52
C LYS A 496 3.61 -9.87 -26.94
N TRP A 497 2.66 -10.82 -27.11
CA TRP A 497 1.27 -10.65 -26.69
C TRP A 497 0.97 -11.40 -25.41
N GLY A 498 0.30 -10.73 -24.49
CA GLY A 498 -0.35 -11.33 -23.33
C GLY A 498 -1.85 -11.02 -23.33
N LEU A 499 -2.68 -12.03 -23.02
CA LEU A 499 -4.13 -11.90 -22.87
C LEU A 499 -4.57 -12.64 -21.61
N LYS A 500 -5.38 -12.01 -20.79
CA LYS A 500 -6.02 -12.60 -19.62
C LYS A 500 -7.52 -12.31 -19.67
N LEU A 501 -8.34 -13.36 -19.66
CA LEU A 501 -9.79 -13.28 -19.62
C LEU A 501 -10.28 -13.86 -18.29
N GLY A 502 -11.31 -13.26 -17.71
CA GLY A 502 -11.87 -13.70 -16.45
C GLY A 502 -13.37 -13.43 -16.34
N LEU A 503 -14.06 -14.30 -15.64
CA LEU A 503 -15.44 -14.14 -15.23
C LEU A 503 -15.59 -14.55 -13.77
N ARG A 504 -16.28 -13.71 -13.00
CA ARG A 504 -16.70 -13.99 -11.63
C ARG A 504 -18.21 -13.83 -11.54
N ILE A 505 -18.84 -14.73 -10.81
CA ILE A 505 -20.27 -14.74 -10.56
C ILE A 505 -20.44 -14.70 -9.05
N GLU A 506 -21.23 -13.77 -8.53
CA GLU A 506 -21.53 -13.64 -7.11
C GLU A 506 -23.03 -13.69 -6.89
N ASN A 507 -23.47 -14.53 -5.96
CA ASN A 507 -24.80 -14.51 -5.38
C ASN A 507 -24.72 -13.89 -4.00
N THR A 508 -25.43 -12.80 -3.78
CA THR A 508 -25.46 -12.04 -2.52
C THR A 508 -26.85 -12.17 -1.88
N ASP A 509 -26.85 -12.50 -0.58
CA ASP A 509 -28.02 -12.48 0.28
C ASP A 509 -27.71 -11.48 1.41
N VAL A 510 -28.50 -10.42 1.52
CA VAL A 510 -28.33 -9.36 2.51
C VAL A 510 -29.62 -9.13 3.28
N SER A 511 -29.51 -8.98 4.59
CA SER A 511 -30.62 -8.62 5.47
C SER A 511 -30.20 -7.57 6.50
N THR A 512 -31.12 -6.66 6.79
CA THR A 512 -30.98 -5.65 7.85
C THR A 512 -32.21 -5.64 8.73
N PHE A 513 -32.03 -5.35 10.01
CA PHE A 513 -33.13 -5.20 10.95
C PHE A 513 -32.87 -4.01 11.87
N LEU A 514 -33.88 -3.14 12.00
CA LEU A 514 -33.91 -2.03 12.95
C LEU A 514 -34.95 -2.33 14.04
N THR A 515 -34.51 -2.44 15.27
CA THR A 515 -35.38 -2.85 16.38
C THR A 515 -36.43 -1.79 16.71
N ASN A 516 -36.10 -0.51 16.77
CA ASN A 516 -37.02 0.56 17.16
C ASN A 516 -38.23 0.69 16.25
N THR A 517 -37.99 0.60 14.94
CA THR A 517 -39.03 0.75 13.92
C THR A 517 -39.60 -0.59 13.46
N GLN A 518 -39.06 -1.73 13.97
CA GLN A 518 -39.38 -3.08 13.51
C GLN A 518 -39.25 -3.22 11.98
N THR A 519 -38.29 -2.48 11.40
CA THR A 519 -38.09 -2.44 9.95
C THR A 519 -37.08 -3.51 9.55
N ALA A 520 -37.52 -4.47 8.75
CA ALA A 520 -36.69 -5.50 8.15
C ALA A 520 -36.57 -5.27 6.64
N ASN A 521 -35.36 -5.29 6.10
CA ASN A 521 -35.11 -5.30 4.68
C ASN A 521 -34.30 -6.55 4.32
N SER A 522 -34.59 -7.18 3.19
CA SER A 522 -33.79 -8.28 2.64
C SER A 522 -33.76 -8.20 1.13
N ASP A 523 -32.62 -8.55 0.54
CA ASP A 523 -32.44 -8.60 -0.89
C ASP A 523 -31.52 -9.76 -1.29
N ILE A 524 -31.86 -10.44 -2.40
CA ILE A 524 -31.07 -11.53 -2.97
C ILE A 524 -30.84 -11.26 -4.44
N TYR A 525 -29.58 -11.15 -4.85
CA TYR A 525 -29.23 -10.86 -6.24
C TYR A 525 -28.01 -11.64 -6.71
N THR A 526 -27.92 -11.82 -8.04
CA THR A 526 -26.77 -12.48 -8.68
C THR A 526 -26.18 -11.58 -9.74
N ASP A 527 -24.87 -11.37 -9.64
CA ASP A 527 -24.11 -10.46 -10.51
C ASP A 527 -22.97 -11.16 -11.23
N PHE A 528 -22.65 -10.62 -12.42
CA PHE A 528 -21.58 -11.08 -13.30
C PHE A 528 -20.50 -10.00 -13.42
N PHE A 529 -19.24 -10.39 -13.18
CA PHE A 529 -18.07 -9.51 -13.18
C PHE A 529 -17.02 -10.01 -14.18
N PRO A 530 -17.20 -9.68 -15.47
CA PRO A 530 -16.19 -9.98 -16.49
C PRO A 530 -14.96 -9.09 -16.34
N SER A 531 -13.81 -9.64 -16.75
CA SER A 531 -12.54 -8.91 -16.85
C SER A 531 -11.75 -9.34 -18.06
N VAL A 532 -11.08 -8.39 -18.71
CA VAL A 532 -10.21 -8.61 -19.86
C VAL A 532 -8.96 -7.75 -19.69
N HIS A 533 -7.79 -8.37 -19.80
CA HIS A 533 -6.50 -7.66 -19.80
C HIS A 533 -5.68 -8.12 -20.98
N THR A 534 -5.08 -7.20 -21.68
CA THR A 534 -4.15 -7.52 -22.76
C THR A 534 -2.90 -6.64 -22.65
N SER A 535 -1.78 -7.19 -23.08
CA SER A 535 -0.51 -6.48 -23.17
C SER A 535 0.18 -6.79 -24.47
N TYR A 536 0.95 -5.82 -24.97
CA TYR A 536 1.81 -6.00 -26.13
C TYR A 536 3.17 -5.36 -25.88
N LYS A 537 4.23 -6.17 -25.92
CA LYS A 537 5.61 -5.71 -25.87
C LYS A 537 6.03 -5.17 -27.23
N ILE A 538 6.20 -3.86 -27.34
CA ILE A 538 6.69 -3.23 -28.57
C ILE A 538 8.19 -3.55 -28.72
N ASN A 539 8.95 -3.33 -27.64
CA ASN A 539 10.35 -3.73 -27.47
C ASN A 539 10.64 -4.02 -25.99
N ASP A 540 11.90 -4.25 -25.61
CA ASP A 540 12.28 -4.61 -24.24
C ASP A 540 12.04 -3.49 -23.23
N GLY A 541 12.05 -2.23 -23.67
CA GLY A 541 11.83 -1.06 -22.81
C GLY A 541 10.44 -0.45 -22.93
N PHE A 542 9.59 -0.90 -23.86
CA PHE A 542 8.26 -0.29 -24.04
C PHE A 542 7.17 -1.33 -24.28
N SER A 543 6.13 -1.29 -23.47
CA SER A 543 4.94 -2.11 -23.62
C SER A 543 3.66 -1.28 -23.48
N VAL A 544 2.59 -1.75 -24.08
CA VAL A 544 1.24 -1.20 -23.94
C VAL A 544 0.33 -2.25 -23.32
N GLN A 545 -0.58 -1.80 -22.47
CA GLN A 545 -1.54 -2.65 -21.76
C GLN A 545 -2.93 -2.06 -21.93
N SER A 546 -3.95 -2.90 -22.01
CA SER A 546 -5.34 -2.47 -21.95
C SER A 546 -6.12 -3.39 -21.02
N GLY A 547 -7.05 -2.83 -20.27
CA GLY A 547 -7.85 -3.55 -19.31
C GLY A 547 -9.30 -3.09 -19.31
N TYR A 548 -10.19 -4.04 -19.10
CA TYR A 548 -11.58 -3.86 -18.78
C TYR A 548 -11.96 -4.70 -17.58
N SER A 549 -12.71 -4.14 -16.62
CA SER A 549 -13.37 -4.90 -15.58
C SER A 549 -14.68 -4.24 -15.14
N ARG A 550 -15.64 -5.06 -14.73
CA ARG A 550 -16.84 -4.65 -14.02
C ARG A 550 -16.68 -4.96 -12.54
N ARG A 551 -17.08 -4.01 -11.69
CA ARG A 551 -16.92 -4.06 -10.24
C ARG A 551 -18.20 -3.60 -9.55
N ILE A 552 -18.37 -4.00 -8.27
CA ILE A 552 -19.43 -3.58 -7.38
C ILE A 552 -18.82 -2.85 -6.16
N TYR A 553 -19.56 -1.91 -5.61
CA TYR A 553 -19.29 -1.34 -4.30
C TYR A 553 -20.58 -1.40 -3.48
N ARG A 554 -20.60 -2.29 -2.51
CA ARG A 554 -21.73 -2.48 -1.61
C ARG A 554 -21.72 -1.41 -0.54
N PRO A 555 -22.88 -0.91 -0.10
CA PRO A 555 -22.95 -0.03 1.04
C PRO A 555 -22.32 -0.72 2.25
N ARG A 556 -21.44 -0.01 2.93
CA ARG A 556 -20.85 -0.49 4.18
C ARG A 556 -21.80 -0.21 5.33
N LEU A 557 -21.53 -0.83 6.48
CA LEU A 557 -22.35 -0.63 7.68
C LEU A 557 -22.63 0.85 7.96
N TRP A 558 -21.59 1.71 7.97
CA TRP A 558 -21.73 3.14 8.28
C TRP A 558 -22.51 3.93 7.23
N HIS A 559 -22.69 3.38 6.04
CA HIS A 559 -23.57 3.93 5.03
C HIS A 559 -25.03 3.57 5.30
N LEU A 560 -25.27 2.38 5.87
CA LEU A 560 -26.61 1.83 6.13
C LEU A 560 -27.13 2.21 7.51
N ASN A 561 -26.24 2.27 8.52
CA ASN A 561 -26.59 2.53 9.90
C ASN A 561 -27.21 3.92 10.07
N PRO A 562 -28.50 4.04 10.42
CA PRO A 562 -29.21 5.32 10.48
C PRO A 562 -28.89 6.15 11.72
N PHE A 563 -27.89 5.74 12.54
CA PHE A 563 -27.51 6.44 13.77
C PHE A 563 -26.85 7.77 13.51
N PHE A 564 -27.15 8.72 14.38
CA PHE A 564 -26.65 10.08 14.28
C PHE A 564 -25.32 10.22 15.00
N ASN A 565 -24.33 10.81 14.34
CA ASN A 565 -23.16 11.31 15.04
C ASN A 565 -23.51 12.71 15.56
N ILE A 566 -23.71 12.83 16.87
CA ILE A 566 -24.12 14.07 17.56
C ILE A 566 -22.99 14.74 18.34
N GLN A 567 -21.72 14.49 17.99
CA GLN A 567 -20.58 15.22 18.55
C GLN A 567 -20.74 16.74 18.31
N ASP A 568 -21.24 17.09 17.14
CA ASP A 568 -21.68 18.46 16.79
C ASP A 568 -23.18 18.40 16.42
N ASN A 569 -24.04 18.90 17.31
CA ASN A 569 -25.51 18.88 17.17
C ASN A 569 -26.03 19.65 15.96
N TYR A 570 -25.19 20.49 15.34
CA TYR A 570 -25.58 21.32 14.19
C TYR A 570 -25.01 20.84 12.87
N ASN A 571 -24.09 19.85 12.90
CA ASN A 571 -23.52 19.24 11.70
C ASN A 571 -23.60 17.69 11.80
N ILE A 572 -24.80 17.20 11.75
CA ILE A 572 -25.18 15.79 11.96
C ILE A 572 -24.90 14.95 10.72
N ARG A 573 -24.42 13.72 10.93
CA ARG A 573 -24.28 12.69 9.88
C ARG A 573 -25.07 11.45 10.25
N THR A 574 -25.76 10.87 9.27
CA THR A 574 -26.50 9.62 9.43
C THR A 574 -26.36 8.76 8.18
N GLY A 575 -26.56 7.44 8.33
CA GLY A 575 -26.62 6.50 7.23
C GLY A 575 -28.01 6.38 6.64
N ASN A 576 -28.15 5.46 5.66
CA ASN A 576 -29.43 5.16 4.98
C ASN A 576 -29.52 3.65 4.72
N PRO A 577 -30.40 2.91 5.40
CA PRO A 577 -30.53 1.46 5.24
C PRO A 577 -31.05 1.02 3.87
N ASN A 578 -31.58 1.94 3.06
CA ASN A 578 -32.14 1.66 1.73
C ASN A 578 -31.14 1.87 0.58
N LEU A 579 -29.84 1.96 0.87
CA LEU A 579 -28.84 2.13 -0.18
C LEU A 579 -28.66 0.88 -1.02
N LEU A 580 -28.59 1.08 -2.34
CA LEU A 580 -28.25 0.07 -3.34
C LEU A 580 -26.75 0.06 -3.63
N PRO A 581 -26.18 -1.07 -4.08
CA PRO A 581 -24.79 -1.14 -4.53
C PRO A 581 -24.51 -0.25 -5.76
N GLU A 582 -23.31 0.29 -5.84
CA GLU A 582 -22.79 0.94 -7.06
C GLU A 582 -22.15 -0.09 -7.98
N TYR A 583 -22.35 0.05 -9.28
CA TYR A 583 -21.69 -0.76 -10.31
C TYR A 583 -20.82 0.11 -11.20
N THR A 584 -19.57 -0.29 -11.40
CA THR A 584 -18.61 0.44 -12.25
C THR A 584 -18.04 -0.45 -13.35
N ASP A 585 -18.19 0.00 -14.59
CA ASP A 585 -17.44 -0.48 -15.76
C ASP A 585 -16.21 0.41 -15.94
N SER A 586 -15.01 -0.19 -15.90
CA SER A 586 -13.72 0.50 -16.00
C SER A 586 -12.96 0.05 -17.24
N TYR A 587 -12.54 1.02 -18.05
CA TYR A 587 -11.69 0.82 -19.24
C TYR A 587 -10.39 1.58 -19.03
N GLU A 588 -9.25 0.94 -19.30
CA GLU A 588 -7.94 1.54 -19.14
C GLU A 588 -7.01 1.15 -20.30
N PHE A 589 -6.23 2.12 -20.77
CA PHE A 589 -5.13 1.91 -21.71
C PHE A 589 -3.87 2.53 -21.12
N THR A 590 -2.79 1.75 -21.02
CA THR A 590 -1.56 2.13 -20.32
C THR A 590 -0.34 1.87 -21.20
N GLY A 591 0.50 2.88 -21.41
CA GLY A 591 1.86 2.74 -21.89
C GLY A 591 2.82 2.60 -20.71
N VAL A 592 3.66 1.56 -20.70
CA VAL A 592 4.72 1.35 -19.72
C VAL A 592 6.06 1.42 -20.42
N TYR A 593 6.91 2.33 -19.95
CA TYR A 593 8.25 2.56 -20.45
C TYR A 593 9.26 2.29 -19.32
N GLU A 594 10.16 1.33 -19.53
CA GLU A 594 11.21 0.95 -18.59
C GLU A 594 12.56 1.01 -19.29
N PHE A 595 13.45 1.84 -18.78
CA PHE A 595 14.82 1.98 -19.22
C PHE A 595 15.73 2.10 -18.00
N ASP A 596 17.05 1.98 -18.15
CA ASP A 596 17.99 1.87 -17.03
C ASP A 596 17.74 2.85 -15.87
N ASN A 597 17.50 4.11 -16.19
CA ASN A 597 17.31 5.19 -15.20
C ASN A 597 15.90 5.82 -15.20
N ILE A 598 14.98 5.33 -16.04
CA ILE A 598 13.61 5.82 -16.16
C ILE A 598 12.63 4.64 -16.13
N SER A 599 11.61 4.77 -15.29
CA SER A 599 10.43 3.90 -15.32
C SER A 599 9.20 4.79 -15.34
N LEU A 600 8.39 4.72 -16.37
CA LEU A 600 7.24 5.60 -16.61
C LEU A 600 6.02 4.77 -16.99
N SER A 601 4.88 5.06 -16.40
CA SER A 601 3.57 4.54 -16.79
C SER A 601 2.64 5.70 -17.07
N SER A 602 2.02 5.72 -18.24
CA SER A 602 1.00 6.70 -18.61
C SER A 602 -0.27 5.98 -19.00
N SER A 603 -1.38 6.30 -18.33
CA SER A 603 -2.68 5.65 -18.51
C SER A 603 -3.74 6.67 -18.91
N VAL A 604 -4.60 6.27 -19.84
CA VAL A 604 -5.88 6.92 -20.08
C VAL A 604 -6.96 5.96 -19.59
N TYR A 605 -7.91 6.47 -18.80
CA TYR A 605 -8.98 5.64 -18.26
C TYR A 605 -10.36 6.28 -18.43
N HIS A 606 -11.35 5.41 -18.57
CA HIS A 606 -12.76 5.79 -18.59
C HIS A 606 -13.55 4.87 -17.65
N LYS A 607 -14.32 5.47 -16.73
CA LYS A 607 -15.18 4.75 -15.79
C LYS A 607 -16.62 5.20 -15.94
N LYS A 608 -17.55 4.25 -15.91
CA LYS A 608 -19.00 4.51 -15.89
C LYS A 608 -19.58 3.82 -14.67
N THR A 609 -20.02 4.62 -13.70
CA THR A 609 -20.64 4.15 -12.45
C THR A 609 -22.13 4.41 -12.49
N ARG A 610 -22.93 3.42 -12.05
CA ARG A 610 -24.38 3.51 -11.86
C ARG A 610 -24.70 3.43 -10.38
N ASP A 611 -25.85 3.93 -9.98
CA ASP A 611 -26.38 3.92 -8.62
C ASP A 611 -25.40 4.56 -7.62
N VAL A 612 -24.78 5.67 -8.05
CA VAL A 612 -23.72 6.36 -7.31
C VAL A 612 -24.23 6.85 -5.95
N MET A 613 -23.60 6.43 -4.88
CA MET A 613 -23.89 6.89 -3.52
C MET A 613 -23.27 8.27 -3.29
N GLU A 614 -24.08 9.24 -2.95
CA GLU A 614 -23.68 10.60 -2.68
C GLU A 614 -24.30 11.13 -1.40
N ARG A 615 -23.51 11.91 -0.70
CA ARG A 615 -23.96 12.57 0.52
C ARG A 615 -24.68 13.87 0.17
N ILE A 616 -25.93 13.94 0.57
CA ILE A 616 -26.77 15.14 0.48
C ILE A 616 -26.88 15.76 1.86
N ALA A 617 -26.57 17.04 1.96
CA ALA A 617 -26.84 17.87 3.13
C ALA A 617 -28.23 18.48 3.00
N VAL A 618 -29.06 18.27 4.00
CA VAL A 618 -30.36 18.89 4.17
C VAL A 618 -30.20 19.93 5.29
N PHE A 619 -30.68 21.12 5.05
CA PHE A 619 -30.56 22.26 5.95
C PHE A 619 -31.90 22.51 6.61
N ASP A 620 -31.92 22.58 7.93
CA ASP A 620 -33.05 23.01 8.75
C ASP A 620 -32.56 24.14 9.66
N ASP A 621 -32.88 25.36 9.23
CA ASP A 621 -32.33 26.62 9.78
C ASP A 621 -30.78 26.59 9.81
N THR A 622 -30.16 26.59 10.97
CA THR A 622 -28.70 26.51 11.15
C THR A 622 -28.17 25.08 11.35
N THR A 623 -29.07 24.07 11.38
CA THR A 623 -28.70 22.66 11.49
C THR A 623 -28.55 22.01 10.13
N THR A 624 -27.50 21.22 9.95
CA THR A 624 -27.23 20.47 8.72
C THR A 624 -27.23 18.99 9.02
N THR A 625 -28.13 18.24 8.38
CA THR A 625 -28.13 16.77 8.41
C THR A 625 -27.65 16.22 7.06
N SER A 626 -26.57 15.41 7.10
CA SER A 626 -25.96 14.84 5.91
C SER A 626 -26.19 13.33 5.83
N THR A 627 -26.85 12.86 4.77
CA THR A 627 -27.22 11.45 4.55
C THR A 627 -26.80 10.99 3.15
N LEU A 628 -26.49 9.70 2.98
CA LEU A 628 -26.16 9.10 1.69
C LEU A 628 -27.41 8.67 0.93
N PHE A 629 -27.40 8.90 -0.39
CA PHE A 629 -28.46 8.45 -1.31
C PHE A 629 -27.86 7.96 -2.63
N ASN A 630 -28.50 7.02 -3.32
CA ASN A 630 -28.12 6.63 -4.67
C ASN A 630 -28.62 7.70 -5.66
N LEU A 631 -27.69 8.44 -6.27
CA LEU A 631 -27.96 9.57 -7.16
C LEU A 631 -27.52 9.29 -8.60
N GLY A 632 -28.22 8.37 -9.28
CA GLY A 632 -28.07 8.15 -10.71
C GLY A 632 -26.68 7.68 -11.15
N SER A 633 -25.99 8.40 -12.03
CA SER A 633 -24.75 7.91 -12.65
C SER A 633 -23.62 8.93 -12.71
N ARG A 634 -22.38 8.41 -12.78
CA ARG A 634 -21.15 9.20 -12.97
C ARG A 634 -20.32 8.61 -14.10
N LYS A 635 -19.88 9.45 -15.03
CA LYS A 635 -18.86 9.13 -16.03
C LYS A 635 -17.59 9.88 -15.67
N THR A 636 -16.47 9.20 -15.65
CA THR A 636 -15.17 9.80 -15.34
C THR A 636 -14.19 9.45 -16.44
N THR A 637 -13.51 10.43 -17.03
CA THR A 637 -12.43 10.22 -18.00
C THR A 637 -11.20 10.96 -17.53
N GLY A 638 -10.08 10.30 -17.48
CA GLY A 638 -8.85 10.88 -16.96
C GLY A 638 -7.58 10.31 -17.54
N ILE A 639 -6.50 10.98 -17.20
CA ILE A 639 -5.12 10.58 -17.48
C ILE A 639 -4.37 10.44 -16.17
N GLU A 640 -3.47 9.48 -16.11
CA GLU A 640 -2.59 9.24 -14.98
C GLU A 640 -1.17 9.00 -15.50
N VAL A 641 -0.19 9.67 -14.89
CA VAL A 641 1.23 9.50 -15.18
C VAL A 641 1.95 9.21 -13.89
N ASN A 642 2.70 8.10 -13.84
CA ASN A 642 3.54 7.73 -12.70
C ASN A 642 4.91 7.36 -13.21
N GLY A 643 5.96 7.80 -12.52
CA GLY A 643 7.30 7.46 -12.96
C GLY A 643 8.39 7.68 -11.93
N LYS A 644 9.51 7.04 -12.21
CA LYS A 644 10.79 7.26 -11.53
C LYS A 644 11.80 7.72 -12.57
N TYR A 645 12.61 8.70 -12.18
CA TYR A 645 13.78 9.15 -12.93
C TYR A 645 14.98 9.25 -11.98
N ALA A 646 16.04 8.52 -12.27
CA ALA A 646 17.28 8.53 -11.51
C ALA A 646 18.44 8.97 -12.41
N PRO A 647 18.59 10.30 -12.69
CA PRO A 647 19.62 10.82 -13.61
C PRO A 647 21.04 10.56 -13.12
N LEU A 648 21.22 10.45 -11.82
CA LEU A 648 22.50 10.24 -11.15
C LEU A 648 22.36 9.20 -10.05
N ASN A 649 23.44 8.51 -9.69
CA ASN A 649 23.41 7.48 -8.64
C ASN A 649 22.99 8.03 -7.26
N TRP A 650 23.22 9.31 -7.03
CA TRP A 650 22.89 9.98 -5.76
C TRP A 650 21.57 10.77 -5.81
N LEU A 651 20.91 10.89 -6.98
CA LEU A 651 19.68 11.64 -7.16
C LEU A 651 18.61 10.76 -7.80
N SER A 652 17.47 10.63 -7.14
CA SER A 652 16.28 9.98 -7.71
C SER A 652 15.03 10.79 -7.45
N MET A 653 14.15 10.81 -8.44
CA MET A 653 12.86 11.48 -8.43
C MET A 653 11.76 10.47 -8.69
N ASN A 654 10.68 10.53 -7.93
CA ASN A 654 9.46 9.77 -8.19
C ASN A 654 8.30 10.76 -8.26
N GLY A 655 7.51 10.67 -9.33
CA GLY A 655 6.37 11.57 -9.55
C GLY A 655 5.11 10.81 -9.87
N ASP A 656 3.98 11.36 -9.45
CA ASP A 656 2.67 11.00 -9.93
C ASP A 656 1.84 12.23 -10.28
N PHE A 657 1.04 12.09 -11.32
CA PHE A 657 0.09 13.08 -11.76
C PHE A 657 -1.18 12.36 -12.20
N ASN A 658 -2.33 12.78 -11.69
CA ASN A 658 -3.63 12.28 -12.10
C ASN A 658 -4.57 13.46 -12.35
N ALA A 659 -5.18 13.51 -13.54
CA ALA A 659 -6.15 14.53 -13.90
C ALA A 659 -7.37 13.86 -14.55
N TYR A 660 -8.55 14.26 -14.13
CA TYR A 660 -9.79 13.74 -14.70
C TYR A 660 -10.91 14.77 -14.73
N GLN A 661 -11.78 14.56 -15.68
CA GLN A 661 -13.09 15.19 -15.76
C GLN A 661 -14.15 14.16 -15.41
N PHE A 662 -15.18 14.59 -14.73
CA PHE A 662 -16.35 13.76 -14.45
C PHE A 662 -17.64 14.50 -14.77
N ASP A 663 -18.61 13.72 -15.25
CA ASP A 663 -19.97 14.15 -15.49
C ASP A 663 -20.91 13.31 -14.62
N ARG A 664 -21.72 13.97 -13.84
CA ARG A 664 -22.68 13.36 -12.94
C ARG A 664 -24.10 13.69 -13.38
N LYS A 665 -25.00 12.69 -13.30
CA LYS A 665 -26.43 12.84 -13.55
C LYS A 665 -27.18 12.17 -12.41
N GLY A 666 -28.12 12.88 -11.82
CA GLY A 666 -28.95 12.34 -10.74
C GLY A 666 -30.02 13.30 -10.31
N THR A 667 -31.11 12.77 -9.77
CA THR A 667 -32.24 13.52 -9.20
C THR A 667 -32.59 12.96 -7.83
N TYR A 668 -32.95 13.82 -6.90
CA TYR A 668 -33.44 13.45 -5.58
C TYR A 668 -34.60 14.40 -5.22
N LYS A 669 -35.72 13.84 -4.79
CA LYS A 669 -36.96 14.63 -4.47
C LYS A 669 -37.30 15.70 -5.53
N ASN A 670 -37.25 15.32 -6.81
CA ASN A 670 -37.48 16.18 -7.99
C ASN A 670 -36.43 17.30 -8.22
N GLN A 671 -35.37 17.37 -7.40
CA GLN A 671 -34.28 18.31 -7.60
C GLN A 671 -33.18 17.65 -8.44
N ASN A 672 -32.67 18.38 -9.44
CA ASN A 672 -31.56 17.90 -10.28
C ASN A 672 -30.21 18.20 -9.62
N PHE A 673 -29.42 17.17 -9.39
CA PHE A 673 -28.06 17.22 -8.87
C PHE A 673 -27.01 16.90 -9.93
N GLY A 674 -27.36 17.06 -11.22
CA GLY A 674 -26.42 16.86 -12.33
C GLY A 674 -25.40 17.99 -12.43
N PHE A 675 -24.13 17.65 -12.56
CA PHE A 675 -23.05 18.62 -12.79
C PHE A 675 -21.80 17.96 -13.38
N SER A 676 -20.94 18.79 -13.97
CA SER A 676 -19.61 18.40 -14.44
C SER A 676 -18.52 19.07 -13.64
N GLY A 677 -17.43 18.37 -13.40
CA GLY A 677 -16.27 18.89 -12.69
C GLY A 677 -14.96 18.34 -13.23
N LYS A 678 -13.88 19.01 -12.84
CA LYS A 678 -12.51 18.58 -13.11
C LYS A 678 -11.75 18.49 -11.80
N ARG A 679 -10.83 17.55 -11.70
CA ARG A 679 -9.92 17.42 -10.55
C ARG A 679 -8.57 16.94 -11.04
N TRP A 680 -7.50 17.43 -10.40
CA TRP A 680 -6.17 16.90 -10.59
C TRP A 680 -5.39 16.87 -9.28
N SER A 681 -4.43 15.97 -9.23
CA SER A 681 -3.48 15.85 -8.11
C SER A 681 -2.10 15.55 -8.64
N SER A 682 -1.08 16.01 -7.94
CA SER A 682 0.31 15.74 -8.26
C SER A 682 1.12 15.53 -6.99
N ARG A 683 2.08 14.63 -7.07
CA ARG A 683 3.09 14.41 -6.05
C ARG A 683 4.45 14.26 -6.70
N LEU A 684 5.47 14.87 -6.11
CA LEU A 684 6.86 14.71 -6.49
C LEU A 684 7.69 14.44 -5.23
N THR A 685 8.39 13.32 -5.24
CA THR A 685 9.37 12.96 -4.21
C THR A 685 10.77 13.02 -4.81
N THR A 686 11.67 13.76 -4.21
CA THR A 686 13.08 13.84 -4.58
C THR A 686 13.93 13.29 -3.44
N LYS A 687 14.76 12.31 -3.74
CA LYS A 687 15.73 11.72 -2.80
C LYS A 687 17.14 12.04 -3.24
N ILE A 688 17.94 12.52 -2.30
CA ILE A 688 19.36 12.84 -2.46
C ILE A 688 20.17 11.97 -1.51
N GLN A 689 21.13 11.22 -2.03
CA GLN A 689 22.05 10.40 -1.26
C GLN A 689 23.35 11.14 -1.07
N PHE A 690 23.65 11.51 0.16
CA PHE A 690 24.92 12.15 0.52
C PHE A 690 25.98 11.10 0.89
N PRO A 691 27.26 11.46 0.92
CA PRO A 691 28.33 10.63 1.50
C PRO A 691 28.01 10.22 2.94
N LEU A 692 28.68 9.19 3.44
CA LEU A 692 28.54 8.66 4.81
C LEU A 692 27.16 8.06 5.10
N ASP A 693 26.49 7.47 4.11
CA ASP A 693 25.17 6.81 4.24
C ASP A 693 24.08 7.74 4.81
N LEU A 694 24.11 9.00 4.45
CA LEU A 694 23.09 9.98 4.79
C LEU A 694 22.18 10.22 3.56
N ASP A 695 20.89 9.97 3.72
CA ASP A 695 19.88 10.22 2.72
C ASP A 695 18.99 11.40 3.14
N PHE A 696 18.63 12.25 2.21
CA PHE A 696 17.64 13.30 2.34
C PHE A 696 16.50 13.07 1.37
N GLU A 697 15.26 13.30 1.79
CA GLU A 697 14.08 13.19 0.96
C GLU A 697 13.14 14.38 1.18
N ILE A 698 12.60 14.90 0.08
CA ILE A 698 11.53 15.89 0.10
C ILE A 698 10.38 15.41 -0.79
N THR A 699 9.15 15.50 -0.29
CA THR A 699 7.93 15.18 -1.02
C THR A 699 7.01 16.38 -1.02
N GLY A 700 6.65 16.88 -2.20
CA GLY A 700 5.59 17.86 -2.39
C GLY A 700 4.34 17.20 -2.93
N THR A 701 3.17 17.55 -2.38
CA THR A 701 1.86 17.06 -2.81
C THR A 701 0.91 18.23 -3.03
N TYR A 702 0.15 18.20 -4.13
CA TYR A 702 -0.89 19.16 -4.42
C TYR A 702 -2.17 18.47 -4.89
N ASN A 703 -3.33 18.92 -4.37
CA ASN A 703 -4.67 18.51 -4.78
C ASN A 703 -5.46 19.75 -5.21
N SER A 704 -6.01 19.73 -6.41
CA SER A 704 -6.81 20.85 -6.92
C SER A 704 -8.17 20.96 -6.21
N SER A 705 -8.76 22.13 -6.22
CA SER A 705 -10.17 22.30 -5.91
C SER A 705 -11.06 21.52 -6.89
N TYR A 706 -12.26 21.13 -6.46
CA TYR A 706 -13.24 20.46 -7.29
C TYR A 706 -14.68 20.67 -6.81
N LYS A 707 -15.61 20.60 -7.73
CA LYS A 707 -17.05 20.68 -7.45
C LYS A 707 -17.56 19.38 -6.81
N THR A 708 -18.48 19.52 -5.88
CA THR A 708 -19.25 18.44 -5.25
C THR A 708 -20.71 18.55 -5.66
N VAL A 709 -21.56 17.65 -5.14
CA VAL A 709 -23.01 17.66 -5.44
C VAL A 709 -23.69 18.99 -5.08
N GLN A 710 -23.32 19.61 -3.98
CA GLN A 710 -23.97 20.81 -3.47
C GLN A 710 -23.00 21.98 -3.26
N GLY A 711 -21.72 21.85 -3.64
CA GLY A 711 -20.75 22.91 -3.39
C GLY A 711 -19.38 22.62 -3.98
N GLN A 712 -18.34 23.03 -3.29
CA GLN A 712 -16.95 22.93 -3.72
C GLN A 712 -16.03 22.55 -2.56
N MET A 713 -15.05 21.73 -2.87
CA MET A 713 -13.88 21.47 -2.02
C MET A 713 -12.73 22.34 -2.47
N ALA A 714 -12.05 23.00 -1.54
CA ALA A 714 -10.85 23.78 -1.83
C ALA A 714 -9.67 22.89 -2.20
N GLY A 715 -8.72 23.44 -2.95
CA GLY A 715 -7.44 22.82 -3.22
C GLY A 715 -6.45 23.09 -2.10
N PHE A 716 -5.50 22.19 -1.90
CA PHE A 716 -4.43 22.33 -0.93
C PHE A 716 -3.13 21.69 -1.40
N GLY A 717 -2.01 22.23 -0.90
CA GLY A 717 -0.68 21.65 -1.12
C GLY A 717 0.09 21.57 0.18
N PHE A 718 0.92 20.54 0.34
CA PHE A 718 1.77 20.34 1.50
C PHE A 718 3.09 19.68 1.13
N ALA A 719 4.06 19.76 2.03
CA ALA A 719 5.36 19.14 1.84
C ALA A 719 5.80 18.37 3.09
N ASP A 720 6.46 17.25 2.84
CA ASP A 720 7.12 16.39 3.84
C ASP A 720 8.62 16.36 3.57
N ILE A 721 9.44 16.33 4.63
CA ILE A 721 10.89 16.18 4.54
C ILE A 721 11.37 15.06 5.47
N GLY A 722 12.45 14.41 5.09
CA GLY A 722 13.04 13.34 5.89
C GLY A 722 14.56 13.22 5.72
N PHE A 723 15.22 12.81 6.80
CA PHE A 723 16.62 12.44 6.83
C PHE A 723 16.77 11.03 7.37
N ARG A 724 17.67 10.26 6.76
CA ARG A 724 18.01 8.91 7.18
C ARG A 724 19.52 8.76 7.27
N LYS A 725 19.97 8.18 8.36
CA LYS A 725 21.37 7.81 8.56
C LYS A 725 21.49 6.32 8.88
N LYS A 726 22.28 5.59 8.10
CA LYS A 726 22.67 4.22 8.46
C LYS A 726 23.85 4.25 9.40
N ILE A 727 23.81 3.43 10.44
CA ILE A 727 24.83 3.29 11.48
C ILE A 727 25.09 1.81 11.74
N PHE A 728 26.17 1.48 12.46
CA PHE A 728 26.55 0.10 12.78
C PHE A 728 26.65 -0.80 11.55
N GLU A 729 27.36 -0.35 10.51
CA GLU A 729 27.51 -1.08 9.24
C GLU A 729 26.18 -1.47 8.58
N GLY A 730 25.17 -0.60 8.74
CA GLY A 730 23.82 -0.81 8.19
C GLY A 730 22.89 -1.63 9.08
N LYS A 731 23.33 -2.12 10.24
CA LYS A 731 22.46 -2.81 11.22
C LYS A 731 21.56 -1.87 11.98
N GLY A 732 21.94 -0.60 12.11
CA GLY A 732 21.16 0.45 12.73
C GLY A 732 20.73 1.51 11.70
N VAL A 733 19.55 2.09 11.88
CA VAL A 733 19.03 3.19 11.06
C VAL A 733 18.42 4.23 11.98
N LEU A 734 18.86 5.49 11.83
CA LEU A 734 18.23 6.66 12.43
C LEU A 734 17.46 7.42 11.37
N ASN A 735 16.23 7.84 11.69
CA ASN A 735 15.40 8.62 10.80
C ASN A 735 14.82 9.82 11.54
N ILE A 736 14.74 10.96 10.86
CA ILE A 736 14.01 12.14 11.29
C ILE A 736 13.06 12.52 10.16
N SER A 737 11.79 12.74 10.44
CA SER A 737 10.81 13.20 9.45
C SER A 737 9.99 14.35 9.99
N VAL A 738 9.68 15.31 9.13
CA VAL A 738 8.73 16.40 9.37
C VAL A 738 7.65 16.29 8.31
N ARG A 739 6.44 16.00 8.72
CA ARG A 739 5.27 15.89 7.85
C ARG A 739 4.47 17.16 7.89
N ASP A 740 3.94 17.54 6.72
CA ASP A 740 3.20 18.77 6.54
C ASP A 740 3.96 19.99 7.11
N VAL A 741 5.18 20.22 6.59
CA VAL A 741 6.13 21.26 7.05
C VAL A 741 5.47 22.61 7.23
N PHE A 742 4.48 22.94 6.38
CA PHE A 742 3.78 24.21 6.36
C PHE A 742 2.46 24.21 7.13
N ALA A 743 2.06 23.05 7.72
CA ALA A 743 0.74 22.85 8.33
C ALA A 743 -0.40 23.27 7.37
N SER A 744 -0.28 22.91 6.09
CA SER A 744 -1.15 23.35 4.99
C SER A 744 -2.05 22.24 4.44
N ARG A 745 -1.99 21.04 5.02
CA ARG A 745 -2.89 19.94 4.71
C ARG A 745 -4.23 20.17 5.40
N VAL A 746 -5.12 20.82 4.68
CA VAL A 746 -6.43 21.24 5.18
C VAL A 746 -7.55 20.52 4.42
N ARG A 747 -8.73 20.46 5.03
CA ARG A 747 -9.98 20.11 4.38
C ARG A 747 -10.93 21.29 4.52
N GLU A 748 -11.24 21.89 3.39
CA GLU A 748 -12.11 23.07 3.33
C GLU A 748 -13.22 22.80 2.31
N ARG A 749 -14.46 23.04 2.72
CA ARG A 749 -15.65 22.83 1.91
C ARG A 749 -16.58 24.03 2.01
N VAL A 750 -17.13 24.45 0.88
CA VAL A 750 -18.16 25.49 0.78
C VAL A 750 -19.38 24.91 0.08
N ILE A 751 -20.54 25.10 0.68
CA ILE A 751 -21.83 24.97 0.02
C ILE A 751 -22.42 26.36 -0.02
N ASP A 752 -22.80 26.83 -1.20
CA ASP A 752 -23.40 28.14 -1.39
C ASP A 752 -24.61 28.00 -2.36
N SER A 753 -25.80 28.17 -1.83
CA SER A 753 -27.05 28.11 -2.54
C SER A 753 -27.86 29.40 -2.34
N ASP A 754 -29.02 29.51 -2.99
CA ASP A 754 -29.88 30.68 -2.83
C ASP A 754 -30.38 30.85 -1.39
N THR A 755 -30.55 29.74 -0.66
CA THR A 755 -31.16 29.75 0.68
C THR A 755 -30.16 29.52 1.80
N THR A 756 -28.99 28.93 1.52
CA THR A 756 -28.07 28.45 2.54
C THR A 756 -26.60 28.70 2.16
N TYR A 757 -25.79 29.06 3.14
CA TYR A 757 -24.33 29.05 3.05
C TYR A 757 -23.78 28.15 4.16
N GLN A 758 -22.92 27.23 3.79
CA GLN A 758 -22.16 26.41 4.74
C GLN A 758 -20.67 26.46 4.40
N TYR A 759 -19.86 26.79 5.39
CA TYR A 759 -18.42 26.65 5.35
C TYR A 759 -18.00 25.58 6.36
N SER A 760 -17.02 24.75 6.00
CA SER A 760 -16.44 23.75 6.91
C SER A 760 -14.95 23.64 6.66
N PHE A 761 -14.16 23.79 7.70
CA PHE A 761 -12.72 23.71 7.70
C PHE A 761 -12.24 22.67 8.72
N SER A 762 -11.18 21.94 8.40
CA SER A 762 -10.53 21.03 9.34
C SER A 762 -9.05 20.88 9.03
N GLN A 763 -8.20 20.84 10.08
CA GLN A 763 -6.74 20.77 10.00
C GLN A 763 -6.17 19.87 11.09
N ARG A 764 -5.05 19.18 10.82
CA ARG A 764 -4.31 18.35 11.81
C ARG A 764 -2.98 18.95 12.25
N GLY A 765 -2.42 19.89 11.48
CA GLY A 765 -1.13 20.51 11.76
C GLY A 765 0.08 19.64 11.37
N ARG A 766 1.23 20.05 11.87
CA ARG A 766 2.55 19.47 11.57
C ARG A 766 2.87 18.29 12.50
N PHE A 767 3.57 17.28 11.96
CA PHE A 767 4.07 16.14 12.74
C PHE A 767 5.59 16.03 12.57
N VAL A 768 6.30 15.86 13.67
CA VAL A 768 7.74 15.60 13.69
C VAL A 768 7.97 14.24 14.33
N ALA A 769 8.73 13.36 13.68
CA ALA A 769 9.02 12.02 14.20
C ALA A 769 10.52 11.73 14.12
N LEU A 770 11.04 11.08 15.18
CA LEU A 770 12.36 10.50 15.28
C LEU A 770 12.22 8.98 15.44
N GLY A 771 12.88 8.22 14.59
CA GLY A 771 12.86 6.76 14.62
C GLY A 771 14.28 6.18 14.70
N PHE A 772 14.40 5.11 15.45
CA PHE A 772 15.59 4.26 15.50
C PHE A 772 15.17 2.82 15.25
N SER A 773 15.88 2.09 14.38
CA SER A 773 15.69 0.66 14.19
C SER A 773 17.02 -0.08 14.20
N TYR A 774 17.03 -1.30 14.76
CA TYR A 774 18.19 -2.17 14.83
C TYR A 774 17.80 -3.60 14.46
N GLY A 775 18.50 -4.18 13.47
CA GLY A 775 18.34 -5.57 13.05
C GLY A 775 19.44 -6.46 13.61
N PHE A 776 19.08 -7.68 13.98
CA PHE A 776 19.99 -8.67 14.53
C PHE A 776 19.81 -10.05 13.89
N GLY A 777 20.81 -10.93 14.10
CA GLY A 777 20.88 -12.23 13.46
C GLY A 777 21.39 -12.12 12.01
N LYS A 778 20.93 -13.01 11.14
CA LYS A 778 21.16 -12.91 9.69
C LYS A 778 20.21 -11.91 9.00
N GLY A 779 19.33 -11.28 9.77
CA GLY A 779 18.51 -10.16 9.35
C GLY A 779 19.36 -8.91 9.24
N GLU A 780 19.26 -8.18 8.15
CA GLU A 780 19.67 -6.77 8.11
C GLU A 780 18.75 -6.00 9.05
N ALA A 781 19.25 -4.98 9.74
CA ALA A 781 18.37 -3.94 10.29
C ALA A 781 17.35 -3.64 9.22
N MET A 782 16.11 -3.27 9.55
CA MET A 782 15.09 -2.91 8.56
C MET A 782 15.69 -1.94 7.55
N SER A 783 16.71 -2.41 6.84
CA SER A 783 17.26 -1.78 5.68
C SER A 783 16.36 -2.25 4.58
N TYR A 784 15.65 -1.36 4.04
CA TYR A 784 14.79 -1.41 2.90
C TYR A 784 15.47 -1.91 1.61
N SER A 785 16.33 -2.91 1.73
CA SER A 785 16.84 -3.65 0.61
C SER A 785 15.83 -4.73 0.27
N GLY A 786 14.98 -4.43 -0.70
CA GLY A 786 13.98 -5.37 -1.18
C GLY A 786 14.55 -6.75 -1.41
N GLY A 787 13.91 -7.74 -0.79
CA GLY A 787 14.20 -9.15 -0.96
C GLY A 787 14.20 -9.55 -2.43
N ARG A 788 15.08 -10.46 -2.74
CA ARG A 788 15.17 -11.12 -4.03
C ARG A 788 13.96 -12.01 -4.27
N ARG A 789 13.37 -11.93 -5.39
CA ARG A 789 12.93 -12.75 -6.50
C ARG A 789 11.64 -12.31 -7.10
#